data_d2b41b9fc453e5bdcb4883d66bb397c9
#
_entry.id   d2b41b9fc453e5bdcb4883d66bb397c9
#
_cell.length_a   1.000
_cell.length_b   1.000
_cell.length_c   1.000
_cell.angle_alpha   90.00
_cell.angle_beta   90.00
_cell.angle_gamma   90.00
#
_symmetry.space_group_name_H-M   'P 1'
#
loop_
_entity.id
_entity.type
_entity.pdbx_description
1 polymer ?
#
loop_
_entity_poly.entity_id
_entity_poly.type
_entity_poly.pdbx_seq_one_letter_code
_entity_poly.pdbx_strand_id
1 'polypeptide(L)'
;MFEKILIANRGEIACRVIRTAKKLGIATVAVYSDADAQAQHVKLADEAIYIGESPAAQSYLQIDRIIQAAKNTGAQAIHPGYGFLSENDQFALACQDNNIVFIGPPVDAILAMGLKATSKALMEKAGVPLTPGYHGTNQDADFLKQQADNIGYPVLIKASAGGGGKGMRLVERSEDFLSSLASCKSEARSSFGNEDVLIERYVIQPRHIEVQVFGDTHGNYVHLFERDCSVQRRHQKVLEEAPAPKMPEDKLEAMRQAAIDAARAVNYVGAGTVEFIVEQDGTAYFMEMNTRLQVEHPVTEMITGQDLVEWQLRVAFGEPLPKQQHELQIHGHALEARVYAEEPEKGFIPAIGQISYLHYPEQSDCVRVDSGIVEGDEISTYYDPMIAKLIVWGKNREAALTQMHHALGQFHVDGLGNNIAFLDRLVLCDSFKNAHLDTGLIQREEEFLLKPSADIRAELVVSAALIELLSHQAQNPVPSNPVWQQQAFWRLNQQNSHTVQLQRNGINLKIQFSTQDQGFVASYNGQQIQIQGQLVDAHTLALQLAGKQQKLAFSQSEQGITLFQNGQSYKFNYLKSDFNNQDEQGTENNLIAPMPGVITQVLVAANDKVKKDDVLMTLEAMKIEYSIRAPHDGIIASSYFQKGDQVKAGDELVEFQPLAEEVA
;
A
#
# COMPACT_ATOMS: atom_id res chain seq x y z
N MET A 1 23.50 -9.61 23.87
CA MET A 1 22.94 -9.36 22.51
C MET A 1 23.18 -10.58 21.65
N PHE A 2 22.25 -10.94 20.73
CA PHE A 2 22.42 -12.06 19.80
C PHE A 2 23.66 -11.85 18.90
N GLU A 3 24.30 -12.95 18.50
CA GLU A 3 25.37 -12.93 17.50
C GLU A 3 24.81 -13.05 16.07
N LYS A 4 23.72 -13.83 15.91
CA LYS A 4 23.09 -14.08 14.62
C LYS A 4 21.58 -14.27 14.77
N ILE A 5 20.80 -13.61 13.89
CA ILE A 5 19.34 -13.76 13.80
C ILE A 5 18.92 -14.15 12.39
N LEU A 6 17.80 -14.87 12.29
CA LEU A 6 17.09 -15.10 11.03
C LEU A 6 15.89 -14.15 10.92
N ILE A 7 15.65 -13.60 9.74
CA ILE A 7 14.50 -12.76 9.45
C ILE A 7 13.49 -13.60 8.63
N ALA A 8 12.39 -14.00 9.28
CA ALA A 8 11.34 -14.82 8.66
C ALA A 8 10.33 -13.94 7.90
N ASN A 9 10.83 -13.10 7.03
CA ASN A 9 10.03 -12.16 6.24
C ASN A 9 10.78 -11.72 4.98
N ARG A 10 10.17 -10.86 4.16
CA ARG A 10 10.67 -10.37 2.89
C ARG A 10 10.50 -8.86 2.72
N GLY A 11 11.03 -8.34 1.60
CA GLY A 11 10.76 -6.98 1.14
C GLY A 11 11.23 -5.91 2.11
N GLU A 12 10.43 -4.87 2.28
CA GLU A 12 10.78 -3.68 3.06
C GLU A 12 11.13 -4.00 4.50
N ILE A 13 10.27 -4.79 5.19
CA ILE A 13 10.47 -5.08 6.62
C ILE A 13 11.72 -5.93 6.87
N ALA A 14 12.03 -6.88 5.99
CA ALA A 14 13.28 -7.64 6.11
C ALA A 14 14.49 -6.71 5.95
N CYS A 15 14.50 -5.80 4.97
CA CYS A 15 15.54 -4.78 4.82
C CYS A 15 15.64 -3.88 6.05
N ARG A 16 14.50 -3.49 6.63
CA ARG A 16 14.42 -2.65 7.83
C ARG A 16 15.08 -3.33 9.03
N VAL A 17 14.76 -4.60 9.29
CA VAL A 17 15.33 -5.38 10.40
C VAL A 17 16.82 -5.60 10.17
N ILE A 18 17.25 -5.97 8.96
CA ILE A 18 18.66 -6.17 8.61
C ILE A 18 19.48 -4.92 8.91
N ARG A 19 18.99 -3.72 8.55
CA ARG A 19 19.71 -2.46 8.82
C ARG A 19 19.97 -2.23 10.30
N THR A 20 18.98 -2.45 11.15
CA THR A 20 19.18 -2.30 12.61
C THR A 20 20.05 -3.41 13.19
N ALA A 21 19.87 -4.67 12.79
CA ALA A 21 20.73 -5.77 13.23
C ALA A 21 22.21 -5.49 12.91
N LYS A 22 22.50 -5.02 11.70
CA LYS A 22 23.86 -4.65 11.29
C LYS A 22 24.44 -3.47 12.08
N LYS A 23 23.63 -2.45 12.41
CA LYS A 23 24.08 -1.35 13.29
C LYS A 23 24.49 -1.85 14.68
N LEU A 24 23.86 -2.93 15.15
CA LEU A 24 24.15 -3.56 16.44
C LEU A 24 25.25 -4.63 16.35
N GLY A 25 25.81 -4.87 15.16
CA GLY A 25 26.84 -5.89 14.95
C GLY A 25 26.31 -7.33 14.95
N ILE A 26 25.01 -7.52 14.70
CA ILE A 26 24.35 -8.83 14.67
C ILE A 26 24.34 -9.34 13.23
N ALA A 27 24.86 -10.55 13.00
CA ALA A 27 24.80 -11.21 11.70
C ALA A 27 23.36 -11.59 11.35
N THR A 28 23.02 -11.52 10.06
CA THR A 28 21.66 -11.67 9.56
C THR A 28 21.53 -12.79 8.55
N VAL A 29 20.46 -13.58 8.68
CA VAL A 29 20.07 -14.61 7.73
C VAL A 29 18.73 -14.21 7.13
N ALA A 30 18.68 -14.01 5.82
CA ALA A 30 17.43 -13.84 5.09
C ALA A 30 16.88 -15.20 4.63
N VAL A 31 15.57 -15.33 4.53
CA VAL A 31 14.91 -16.42 3.82
C VAL A 31 14.29 -15.90 2.55
N TYR A 32 14.21 -16.73 1.49
CA TYR A 32 13.65 -16.29 0.21
C TYR A 32 12.98 -17.43 -0.57
N SER A 33 11.96 -17.04 -1.33
CA SER A 33 11.29 -17.89 -2.33
C SER A 33 11.90 -17.68 -3.73
N ASP A 34 11.45 -18.46 -4.72
CA ASP A 34 11.89 -18.29 -6.11
C ASP A 34 11.73 -16.83 -6.61
N ALA A 35 10.59 -16.21 -6.34
CA ALA A 35 10.31 -14.84 -6.76
C ALA A 35 11.24 -13.80 -6.11
N ASP A 36 11.79 -14.10 -4.94
CA ASP A 36 12.64 -13.18 -4.17
C ASP A 36 14.14 -13.46 -4.30
N ALA A 37 14.55 -14.40 -5.16
CA ALA A 37 15.98 -14.82 -5.27
C ALA A 37 16.93 -13.64 -5.55
N GLN A 38 16.45 -12.58 -6.19
CA GLN A 38 17.22 -11.36 -6.50
C GLN A 38 16.79 -10.15 -5.67
N ALA A 39 15.90 -10.34 -4.69
CA ALA A 39 15.36 -9.24 -3.89
C ALA A 39 16.41 -8.57 -3.01
N GLN A 40 16.16 -7.32 -2.65
CA GLN A 40 17.11 -6.49 -1.91
C GLN A 40 17.45 -7.04 -0.52
N HIS A 41 16.49 -7.63 0.19
CA HIS A 41 16.74 -8.21 1.51
C HIS A 41 17.72 -9.42 1.45
N VAL A 42 17.70 -10.18 0.34
CA VAL A 42 18.63 -11.28 0.10
C VAL A 42 20.07 -10.75 -0.10
N LYS A 43 20.18 -9.66 -0.87
CA LYS A 43 21.49 -9.01 -1.13
C LYS A 43 22.06 -8.30 0.10
N LEU A 44 21.18 -7.80 0.98
CA LEU A 44 21.59 -7.08 2.20
C LEU A 44 21.98 -7.99 3.35
N ALA A 45 21.43 -9.19 3.45
CA ALA A 45 21.74 -10.13 4.53
C ALA A 45 23.17 -10.69 4.39
N ASP A 46 23.71 -11.20 5.51
CA ASP A 46 25.04 -11.85 5.51
C ASP A 46 24.96 -13.27 4.96
N GLU A 47 23.84 -13.95 5.19
CA GLU A 47 23.51 -15.26 4.64
C GLU A 47 22.07 -15.26 4.11
N ALA A 48 21.75 -16.11 3.13
CA ALA A 48 20.39 -16.26 2.61
C ALA A 48 20.08 -17.72 2.33
N ILE A 49 18.88 -18.18 2.72
CA ILE A 49 18.43 -19.56 2.61
C ILE A 49 17.14 -19.62 1.79
N TYR A 50 17.17 -20.44 0.73
CA TYR A 50 16.00 -20.75 -0.06
C TYR A 50 15.00 -21.60 0.74
N ILE A 51 13.73 -21.19 0.74
CA ILE A 51 12.67 -21.84 1.52
C ILE A 51 11.51 -22.37 0.68
N GLY A 52 11.52 -22.22 -0.64
CA GLY A 52 10.51 -22.85 -1.51
C GLY A 52 10.01 -21.94 -2.63
N GLU A 53 8.95 -22.41 -3.26
CA GLU A 53 8.33 -21.78 -4.43
C GLU A 53 7.71 -20.41 -4.10
N SER A 54 7.39 -19.63 -5.13
CA SER A 54 6.90 -18.25 -4.99
C SER A 54 5.63 -18.09 -4.15
N PRO A 55 4.60 -18.97 -4.22
CA PRO A 55 3.43 -18.83 -3.35
C PRO A 55 3.80 -18.87 -1.86
N ALA A 56 3.27 -17.95 -1.08
CA ALA A 56 3.58 -17.85 0.35
C ALA A 56 3.31 -19.14 1.13
N ALA A 57 2.23 -19.88 0.76
CA ALA A 57 1.88 -21.17 1.35
C ALA A 57 2.95 -22.26 1.13
N GLN A 58 3.81 -22.09 0.13
CA GLN A 58 4.87 -23.04 -0.21
C GLN A 58 6.26 -22.55 0.24
N SER A 59 6.35 -21.38 0.87
CA SER A 59 7.59 -20.74 1.30
C SER A 59 7.47 -20.08 2.67
N TYR A 60 7.08 -18.79 2.73
CA TYR A 60 7.06 -17.96 3.95
C TYR A 60 6.07 -18.43 5.03
N LEU A 61 5.11 -19.29 4.72
CA LEU A 61 4.20 -19.92 5.68
C LEU A 61 4.62 -21.35 6.09
N GLN A 62 5.79 -21.82 5.65
CA GLN A 62 6.31 -23.15 5.95
C GLN A 62 7.17 -23.11 7.22
N ILE A 63 6.54 -23.33 8.37
CA ILE A 63 7.17 -23.29 9.70
C ILE A 63 8.43 -24.16 9.75
N ASP A 64 8.32 -25.44 9.33
CA ASP A 64 9.41 -26.40 9.41
C ASP A 64 10.65 -25.97 8.60
N ARG A 65 10.42 -25.39 7.41
CA ARG A 65 11.52 -24.92 6.55
C ARG A 65 12.25 -23.73 7.17
N ILE A 66 11.52 -22.81 7.79
CA ILE A 66 12.10 -21.65 8.47
C ILE A 66 12.89 -22.07 9.72
N ILE A 67 12.34 -22.97 10.54
CA ILE A 67 13.03 -23.53 11.70
C ILE A 67 14.29 -24.28 11.26
N GLN A 68 14.22 -25.07 10.18
CA GLN A 68 15.39 -25.79 9.66
C GLN A 68 16.46 -24.82 9.12
N ALA A 69 16.06 -23.73 8.46
CA ALA A 69 16.98 -22.67 8.01
C ALA A 69 17.72 -22.04 9.19
N ALA A 70 17.01 -21.74 10.29
CA ALA A 70 17.61 -21.20 11.51
C ALA A 70 18.62 -22.15 12.13
N LYS A 71 18.28 -23.45 12.22
CA LYS A 71 19.20 -24.49 12.72
C LYS A 71 20.44 -24.63 11.86
N ASN A 72 20.28 -24.67 10.54
CA ASN A 72 21.37 -24.86 9.59
C ASN A 72 22.39 -23.72 9.62
N THR A 73 21.92 -22.50 9.91
CA THR A 73 22.76 -21.28 9.96
C THR A 73 23.26 -20.97 11.36
N GLY A 74 22.74 -21.65 12.39
CA GLY A 74 23.05 -21.36 13.78
C GLY A 74 22.46 -20.04 14.29
N ALA A 75 21.35 -19.56 13.70
CA ALA A 75 20.65 -18.40 14.18
C ALA A 75 20.06 -18.64 15.57
N GLN A 76 20.31 -17.72 16.49
CA GLN A 76 19.87 -17.83 17.90
C GLN A 76 18.43 -17.37 18.10
N ALA A 77 17.96 -16.49 17.20
CA ALA A 77 16.62 -15.91 17.27
C ALA A 77 16.03 -15.71 15.88
N ILE A 78 14.70 -15.64 15.81
CA ILE A 78 13.97 -15.35 14.58
C ILE A 78 13.14 -14.07 14.75
N HIS A 79 13.34 -13.11 13.85
CA HIS A 79 12.48 -11.92 13.75
C HIS A 79 11.40 -12.17 12.69
N PRO A 80 10.11 -12.19 13.05
CA PRO A 80 9.03 -12.52 12.11
C PRO A 80 8.62 -11.33 11.23
N GLY A 81 9.06 -10.10 11.52
CA GLY A 81 8.57 -8.88 10.87
C GLY A 81 7.10 -8.60 11.18
N TYR A 82 6.30 -8.37 10.13
CA TYR A 82 4.85 -8.29 10.18
C TYR A 82 4.21 -9.11 9.03
N GLY A 83 2.93 -9.49 9.17
CA GLY A 83 2.29 -10.43 8.25
C GLY A 83 2.87 -11.85 8.34
N PHE A 84 2.59 -12.70 7.37
CA PHE A 84 2.99 -14.12 7.35
C PHE A 84 2.79 -14.83 8.70
N LEU A 85 3.88 -15.23 9.35
CA LEU A 85 3.88 -15.97 10.61
C LEU A 85 4.05 -15.09 11.86
N SER A 86 4.02 -13.77 11.74
CA SER A 86 4.33 -12.86 12.86
C SER A 86 3.32 -12.93 14.03
N GLU A 87 2.08 -13.34 13.76
CA GLU A 87 1.00 -13.51 14.74
C GLU A 87 0.55 -14.97 14.84
N ASN A 88 1.43 -15.91 14.44
CA ASN A 88 1.13 -17.34 14.45
C ASN A 88 1.67 -18.01 15.73
N ASP A 89 0.77 -18.50 16.58
CA ASP A 89 1.08 -19.17 17.83
C ASP A 89 1.88 -20.46 17.64
N GLN A 90 1.56 -21.25 16.58
CA GLN A 90 2.27 -22.48 16.28
C GLN A 90 3.73 -22.20 15.87
N PHE A 91 3.98 -21.09 15.18
CA PHE A 91 5.34 -20.71 14.82
C PHE A 91 6.14 -20.26 16.05
N ALA A 92 5.55 -19.47 16.92
CA ALA A 92 6.18 -19.06 18.17
C ALA A 92 6.48 -20.28 19.07
N LEU A 93 5.55 -21.25 19.15
CA LEU A 93 5.73 -22.51 19.86
C LEU A 93 6.86 -23.34 19.22
N ALA A 94 6.88 -23.47 17.89
CA ALA A 94 7.93 -24.20 17.18
C ALA A 94 9.32 -23.59 17.42
N CYS A 95 9.44 -22.26 17.52
CA CYS A 95 10.70 -21.63 17.92
C CYS A 95 11.10 -22.05 19.34
N GLN A 96 10.18 -22.01 20.28
CA GLN A 96 10.43 -22.40 21.68
C GLN A 96 10.86 -23.87 21.79
N ASP A 97 10.17 -24.79 21.13
CA ASP A 97 10.47 -26.23 21.13
C ASP A 97 11.86 -26.54 20.53
N ASN A 98 12.36 -25.64 19.71
CA ASN A 98 13.67 -25.80 19.07
C ASN A 98 14.78 -24.94 19.71
N ASN A 99 14.54 -24.34 20.88
CA ASN A 99 15.47 -23.44 21.59
C ASN A 99 15.93 -22.25 20.73
N ILE A 100 15.05 -21.71 19.91
CA ILE A 100 15.25 -20.49 19.11
C ILE A 100 14.39 -19.40 19.72
N VAL A 101 14.94 -18.23 19.97
CA VAL A 101 14.16 -17.11 20.53
C VAL A 101 13.25 -16.53 19.45
N PHE A 102 11.95 -16.51 19.71
CA PHE A 102 11.01 -15.77 18.88
C PHE A 102 11.06 -14.29 19.28
N ILE A 103 11.45 -13.40 18.37
CA ILE A 103 11.51 -11.94 18.61
C ILE A 103 10.10 -11.37 18.45
N GLY A 104 9.32 -11.52 19.50
CA GLY A 104 7.90 -11.17 19.55
C GLY A 104 7.29 -11.55 20.90
N PRO A 105 5.96 -11.48 21.03
CA PRO A 105 5.26 -11.80 22.27
C PRO A 105 5.26 -13.30 22.58
N PRO A 106 4.99 -13.67 23.83
CA PRO A 106 4.81 -15.07 24.23
C PRO A 106 3.57 -15.68 23.57
N VAL A 107 3.59 -17.01 23.39
CA VAL A 107 2.51 -17.79 22.74
C VAL A 107 1.13 -17.47 23.35
N ASP A 108 1.05 -17.41 24.69
CA ASP A 108 -0.21 -17.15 25.40
C ASP A 108 -0.80 -15.77 25.06
N ALA A 109 0.04 -14.75 24.83
CA ALA A 109 -0.40 -13.43 24.43
C ALA A 109 -0.92 -13.42 22.98
N ILE A 110 -0.28 -14.16 22.06
CA ILE A 110 -0.76 -14.33 20.70
C ILE A 110 -2.13 -14.99 20.69
N LEU A 111 -2.29 -16.10 21.41
CA LEU A 111 -3.55 -16.83 21.53
C LEU A 111 -4.66 -15.98 22.16
N ALA A 112 -4.35 -15.26 23.24
CA ALA A 112 -5.31 -14.41 23.94
C ALA A 112 -5.87 -13.29 23.06
N MET A 113 -5.04 -12.73 22.17
CA MET A 113 -5.41 -11.63 21.27
C MET A 113 -5.92 -12.10 19.91
N GLY A 114 -5.67 -13.35 19.51
CA GLY A 114 -6.05 -13.89 18.21
C GLY A 114 -7.56 -14.04 17.98
N LEU A 115 -8.37 -14.16 19.03
CA LEU A 115 -9.82 -14.24 18.94
C LEU A 115 -10.47 -12.98 19.51
N LYS A 116 -11.23 -12.24 18.70
CA LYS A 116 -11.86 -10.97 19.08
C LYS A 116 -12.78 -11.09 20.31
N ALA A 117 -13.57 -12.16 20.44
CA ALA A 117 -14.43 -12.38 21.59
C ALA A 117 -13.62 -12.61 22.88
N THR A 118 -12.57 -13.43 22.80
CA THR A 118 -11.68 -13.71 23.93
C THR A 118 -10.92 -12.46 24.36
N SER A 119 -10.34 -11.73 23.41
CA SER A 119 -9.60 -10.49 23.70
C SER A 119 -10.51 -9.45 24.37
N LYS A 120 -11.74 -9.26 23.86
CA LYS A 120 -12.70 -8.32 24.48
C LYS A 120 -13.10 -8.73 25.90
N ALA A 121 -13.36 -10.00 26.15
CA ALA A 121 -13.66 -10.48 27.51
C ALA A 121 -12.49 -10.28 28.49
N LEU A 122 -11.24 -10.37 28.01
CA LEU A 122 -10.05 -10.06 28.82
C LEU A 122 -9.93 -8.56 29.07
N MET A 123 -10.16 -7.74 28.04
CA MET A 123 -10.08 -6.29 28.14
C MET A 123 -11.16 -5.71 29.05
N GLU A 124 -12.38 -6.26 29.02
CA GLU A 124 -13.46 -5.89 29.95
C GLU A 124 -13.05 -6.13 31.41
N LYS A 125 -12.45 -7.29 31.69
CA LYS A 125 -11.93 -7.60 33.05
C LYS A 125 -10.76 -6.69 33.45
N ALA A 126 -9.97 -6.24 32.50
CA ALA A 126 -8.87 -5.30 32.73
C ALA A 126 -9.34 -3.84 32.84
N GLY A 127 -10.65 -3.55 32.69
CA GLY A 127 -11.19 -2.20 32.74
C GLY A 127 -10.91 -1.35 31.49
N VAL A 128 -10.47 -1.96 30.40
CA VAL A 128 -10.23 -1.27 29.12
C VAL A 128 -11.58 -0.94 28.47
N PRO A 129 -11.84 0.29 28.04
CA PRO A 129 -13.11 0.69 27.44
C PRO A 129 -13.42 -0.11 26.17
N LEU A 130 -14.59 -0.73 26.10
CA LEU A 130 -15.08 -1.46 24.93
C LEU A 130 -16.25 -0.72 24.28
N THR A 131 -16.40 -0.88 22.96
CA THR A 131 -17.61 -0.46 22.26
C THR A 131 -18.80 -1.18 22.87
N PRO A 132 -19.90 -0.48 23.24
CA PRO A 132 -21.11 -1.13 23.73
C PRO A 132 -21.55 -2.23 22.77
N GLY A 133 -21.69 -3.46 23.28
CA GLY A 133 -21.89 -4.60 22.41
C GLY A 133 -22.14 -5.90 23.15
N TYR A 134 -22.20 -6.98 22.36
CA TYR A 134 -22.30 -8.36 22.85
C TYR A 134 -21.17 -9.22 22.23
N HIS A 135 -20.39 -9.86 23.08
CA HIS A 135 -19.28 -10.76 22.69
C HIS A 135 -19.31 -12.10 23.47
N GLY A 136 -20.51 -12.49 23.94
CA GLY A 136 -20.70 -13.72 24.70
C GLY A 136 -20.83 -14.98 23.85
N THR A 137 -20.93 -16.13 24.50
CA THR A 137 -20.95 -17.46 23.84
C THR A 137 -22.32 -17.87 23.30
N ASN A 138 -23.41 -17.19 23.68
CA ASN A 138 -24.73 -17.51 23.15
C ASN A 138 -24.88 -16.97 21.72
N GLN A 139 -24.98 -17.88 20.75
CA GLN A 139 -25.04 -17.58 19.33
C GLN A 139 -26.43 -17.81 18.71
N ASP A 140 -27.48 -17.95 19.59
CA ASP A 140 -28.88 -18.05 19.13
C ASP A 140 -29.31 -16.76 18.43
N ALA A 141 -29.99 -16.91 17.29
CA ALA A 141 -30.29 -15.77 16.41
C ALA A 141 -31.29 -14.78 17.04
N ASP A 142 -32.31 -15.27 17.76
CA ASP A 142 -33.31 -14.41 18.41
C ASP A 142 -32.71 -13.70 19.64
N PHE A 143 -31.83 -14.39 20.35
CA PHE A 143 -31.08 -13.80 21.46
C PHE A 143 -30.13 -12.70 20.96
N LEU A 144 -29.38 -12.96 19.88
CA LEU A 144 -28.48 -11.97 19.28
C LEU A 144 -29.26 -10.74 18.77
N LYS A 145 -30.44 -10.95 18.17
CA LYS A 145 -31.34 -9.86 17.79
C LYS A 145 -31.78 -9.03 18.98
N GLN A 146 -32.16 -9.68 20.08
CA GLN A 146 -32.54 -8.97 21.32
C GLN A 146 -31.35 -8.15 21.88
N GLN A 147 -30.11 -8.66 21.80
CA GLN A 147 -28.93 -7.90 22.21
C GLN A 147 -28.72 -6.67 21.31
N ALA A 148 -28.88 -6.80 19.98
CA ALA A 148 -28.78 -5.69 19.05
C ALA A 148 -29.86 -4.63 19.33
N ASP A 149 -31.11 -5.04 19.59
CA ASP A 149 -32.21 -4.14 19.93
C ASP A 149 -31.93 -3.38 21.27
N ASN A 150 -31.26 -4.03 22.25
CA ASN A 150 -30.86 -3.40 23.50
C ASN A 150 -29.71 -2.40 23.33
N ILE A 151 -28.75 -2.69 22.43
CA ILE A 151 -27.62 -1.80 22.10
C ILE A 151 -28.12 -0.55 21.38
N GLY A 152 -29.12 -0.72 20.52
CA GLY A 152 -29.67 0.33 19.65
C GLY A 152 -28.94 0.44 18.33
N TYR A 153 -29.71 0.68 17.25
CA TYR A 153 -29.18 0.76 15.90
C TYR A 153 -28.63 2.16 15.57
N PRO A 154 -27.63 2.26 14.67
CA PRO A 154 -27.04 1.17 13.88
C PRO A 154 -26.08 0.27 14.68
N VAL A 155 -26.05 -1.03 14.36
CA VAL A 155 -25.11 -2.00 14.92
C VAL A 155 -24.26 -2.64 13.84
N LEU A 156 -23.08 -3.11 14.22
CA LEU A 156 -22.17 -3.85 13.36
C LEU A 156 -22.08 -5.30 13.85
N ILE A 157 -22.43 -6.26 12.99
CA ILE A 157 -22.21 -7.68 13.20
C ILE A 157 -20.83 -8.01 12.66
N LYS A 158 -19.98 -8.68 13.46
CA LYS A 158 -18.61 -9.05 13.08
C LYS A 158 -18.36 -10.52 13.35
N ALA A 159 -17.66 -11.21 12.43
CA ALA A 159 -17.12 -12.54 12.72
C ALA A 159 -16.15 -12.47 13.93
N SER A 160 -16.24 -13.43 14.84
CA SER A 160 -15.35 -13.53 16.01
C SER A 160 -13.93 -13.92 15.61
N ALA A 161 -13.79 -14.79 14.60
CA ALA A 161 -12.52 -15.16 13.96
C ALA A 161 -12.32 -14.33 12.68
N GLY A 162 -11.09 -13.93 12.41
CA GLY A 162 -10.72 -13.25 11.16
C GLY A 162 -10.43 -11.75 11.29
N GLY A 163 -10.01 -11.14 10.17
CA GLY A 163 -9.56 -9.75 10.07
C GLY A 163 -9.78 -9.17 8.67
N GLY A 164 -9.27 -7.96 8.42
CA GLY A 164 -9.32 -7.33 7.10
C GLY A 164 -10.71 -6.94 6.60
N GLY A 165 -11.70 -6.78 7.51
CA GLY A 165 -13.05 -6.35 7.15
C GLY A 165 -13.97 -7.43 6.59
N LYS A 166 -13.51 -8.67 6.40
CA LYS A 166 -14.35 -9.81 5.99
C LYS A 166 -15.24 -10.26 7.15
N GLY A 167 -16.47 -10.69 6.83
CA GLY A 167 -17.44 -11.14 7.85
C GLY A 167 -17.97 -9.98 8.71
N MET A 168 -18.16 -8.79 8.14
CA MET A 168 -18.78 -7.64 8.81
C MET A 168 -20.03 -7.19 8.06
N ARG A 169 -21.08 -6.86 8.83
CA ARG A 169 -22.34 -6.33 8.28
C ARG A 169 -22.86 -5.19 9.15
N LEU A 170 -23.03 -4.02 8.53
CA LEU A 170 -23.74 -2.90 9.13
C LEU A 170 -25.25 -3.16 9.05
N VAL A 171 -25.93 -2.98 10.18
CA VAL A 171 -27.38 -3.12 10.26
C VAL A 171 -27.95 -1.83 10.81
N GLU A 172 -28.74 -1.15 10.01
CA GLU A 172 -29.30 0.15 10.38
C GLU A 172 -30.67 0.02 11.08
N ARG A 173 -31.38 -1.10 10.86
CA ARG A 173 -32.75 -1.31 11.39
C ARG A 173 -32.94 -2.72 11.90
N SER A 174 -33.74 -2.88 12.95
CA SER A 174 -34.02 -4.18 13.59
C SER A 174 -34.58 -5.22 12.62
N GLU A 175 -35.38 -4.80 11.62
CA GLU A 175 -36.00 -5.69 10.63
C GLU A 175 -34.97 -6.38 9.72
N ASP A 176 -33.81 -5.75 9.48
CA ASP A 176 -32.76 -6.25 8.60
C ASP A 176 -31.74 -7.15 9.33
N PHE A 177 -31.86 -7.26 10.69
CA PHE A 177 -30.85 -7.91 11.49
C PHE A 177 -30.67 -9.40 11.18
N LEU A 178 -31.76 -10.18 11.13
CA LEU A 178 -31.66 -11.63 10.95
C LEU A 178 -31.10 -12.03 9.58
N SER A 179 -31.46 -11.31 8.53
CA SER A 179 -30.92 -11.53 7.19
C SER A 179 -29.42 -11.22 7.12
N SER A 180 -29.01 -10.10 7.74
CA SER A 180 -27.61 -9.69 7.82
C SER A 180 -26.79 -10.65 8.68
N LEU A 181 -27.36 -11.15 9.78
CA LEU A 181 -26.74 -12.16 10.63
C LEU A 181 -26.47 -13.47 9.87
N ALA A 182 -27.48 -13.97 9.12
CA ALA A 182 -27.32 -15.18 8.34
C ALA A 182 -26.24 -15.04 7.28
N SER A 183 -26.19 -13.90 6.57
CA SER A 183 -25.16 -13.58 5.60
C SER A 183 -23.76 -13.52 6.24
N CYS A 184 -23.63 -12.83 7.38
CA CYS A 184 -22.38 -12.71 8.12
C CYS A 184 -21.86 -14.08 8.60
N LYS A 185 -22.72 -14.91 9.19
CA LYS A 185 -22.36 -16.28 9.63
C LYS A 185 -21.93 -17.18 8.48
N SER A 186 -22.61 -17.09 7.32
CA SER A 186 -22.25 -17.86 6.12
C SER A 186 -20.87 -17.48 5.61
N GLU A 187 -20.58 -16.18 5.53
CA GLU A 187 -19.26 -15.70 5.10
C GLU A 187 -18.17 -16.07 6.13
N ALA A 188 -18.44 -15.93 7.42
CA ALA A 188 -17.51 -16.30 8.48
C ALA A 188 -17.15 -17.79 8.45
N ARG A 189 -18.15 -18.65 8.25
CA ARG A 189 -17.95 -20.11 8.12
C ARG A 189 -17.08 -20.46 6.90
N SER A 190 -17.35 -19.84 5.75
CA SER A 190 -16.62 -20.13 4.52
C SER A 190 -15.18 -19.60 4.53
N SER A 191 -14.94 -18.43 5.14
CA SER A 191 -13.65 -17.75 5.12
C SER A 191 -12.73 -18.16 6.27
N PHE A 192 -13.30 -18.47 7.44
CA PHE A 192 -12.53 -18.66 8.68
C PHE A 192 -12.80 -19.98 9.39
N GLY A 193 -13.75 -20.80 8.89
CA GLY A 193 -14.13 -22.06 9.51
C GLY A 193 -14.87 -21.93 10.85
N ASN A 194 -15.20 -20.71 11.28
CA ASN A 194 -15.93 -20.40 12.51
C ASN A 194 -17.06 -19.40 12.19
N GLU A 195 -18.28 -19.69 12.64
CA GLU A 195 -19.47 -18.86 12.40
C GLU A 195 -19.88 -17.97 13.57
N ASP A 196 -19.15 -18.01 14.68
CA ASP A 196 -19.44 -17.18 15.84
C ASP A 196 -19.28 -15.71 15.49
N VAL A 197 -20.24 -14.90 15.97
CA VAL A 197 -20.25 -13.45 15.72
C VAL A 197 -20.31 -12.69 17.05
N LEU A 198 -19.89 -11.44 16.99
CA LEU A 198 -20.10 -10.42 18.00
C LEU A 198 -20.91 -9.26 17.40
N ILE A 199 -21.57 -8.50 18.26
CA ILE A 199 -22.38 -7.34 17.87
C ILE A 199 -21.87 -6.13 18.61
N GLU A 200 -21.71 -5.00 17.91
CA GLU A 200 -21.23 -3.75 18.49
C GLU A 200 -22.06 -2.58 18.00
N ARG A 201 -22.18 -1.55 18.81
CA ARG A 201 -22.70 -0.26 18.36
C ARG A 201 -21.82 0.27 17.22
N TYR A 202 -22.45 0.71 16.15
CA TYR A 202 -21.71 1.33 15.04
C TYR A 202 -21.35 2.78 15.40
N VAL A 203 -20.06 3.08 15.37
CA VAL A 203 -19.54 4.44 15.59
C VAL A 203 -19.58 5.19 14.26
N ILE A 204 -20.22 6.36 14.25
CA ILE A 204 -20.38 7.18 13.03
C ILE A 204 -19.14 8.05 12.84
N GLN A 205 -18.57 8.05 11.62
CA GLN A 205 -17.35 8.79 11.26
C GLN A 205 -16.21 8.59 12.28
N PRO A 206 -15.85 7.33 12.58
CA PRO A 206 -14.85 7.07 13.61
C PRO A 206 -13.47 7.46 13.13
N ARG A 207 -12.63 7.85 14.08
CA ARG A 207 -11.18 7.85 13.88
C ARG A 207 -10.62 6.47 14.26
N HIS A 208 -9.56 6.06 13.57
CA HIS A 208 -8.76 4.90 13.91
C HIS A 208 -7.45 5.39 14.53
N ILE A 209 -7.36 5.32 15.85
CA ILE A 209 -6.17 5.73 16.59
C ILE A 209 -5.59 4.50 17.30
N GLU A 210 -4.29 4.40 17.31
CA GLU A 210 -3.59 3.28 17.90
C GLU A 210 -2.46 3.75 18.82
N VAL A 211 -2.14 2.96 19.83
CA VAL A 211 -1.07 3.25 20.78
C VAL A 211 0.02 2.19 20.67
N GLN A 212 1.26 2.64 20.42
CA GLN A 212 2.43 1.76 20.46
C GLN A 212 2.75 1.40 21.90
N VAL A 213 2.77 0.11 22.23
CA VAL A 213 3.19 -0.38 23.54
C VAL A 213 4.44 -1.25 23.43
N PHE A 214 5.20 -1.27 24.51
CA PHE A 214 6.30 -2.21 24.72
C PHE A 214 6.23 -2.79 26.12
N GLY A 215 6.43 -4.11 26.23
CA GLY A 215 6.63 -4.81 27.47
C GLY A 215 7.95 -5.56 27.49
N ASP A 216 8.52 -5.82 28.67
CA ASP A 216 9.70 -6.68 28.85
C ASP A 216 9.40 -7.87 29.77
N THR A 217 10.35 -8.79 29.86
CA THR A 217 10.25 -9.98 30.75
C THR A 217 10.39 -9.64 32.24
N HIS A 218 10.67 -8.39 32.60
CA HIS A 218 10.83 -7.90 33.96
C HIS A 218 9.55 -7.25 34.51
N GLY A 219 8.48 -7.20 33.68
CA GLY A 219 7.17 -6.63 34.06
C GLY A 219 7.08 -5.13 33.87
N ASN A 220 8.02 -4.51 33.14
CA ASN A 220 7.92 -3.10 32.77
C ASN A 220 7.09 -2.95 31.50
N TYR A 221 6.26 -1.90 31.46
CA TYR A 221 5.42 -1.54 30.32
C TYR A 221 5.52 -0.05 30.09
N VAL A 222 5.68 0.34 28.81
CA VAL A 222 5.65 1.74 28.36
C VAL A 222 4.81 1.87 27.09
N HIS A 223 4.27 3.06 26.87
CA HIS A 223 3.73 3.45 25.57
C HIS A 223 4.70 4.43 24.86
N LEU A 224 4.76 4.35 23.55
CA LEU A 224 5.50 5.28 22.71
C LEU A 224 4.54 6.15 21.90
N PHE A 225 3.51 6.61 22.59
CA PHE A 225 2.46 7.49 22.12
C PHE A 225 1.55 6.85 21.05
N GLU A 226 0.69 7.67 20.49
CA GLU A 226 -0.36 7.25 19.55
C GLU A 226 -0.01 7.63 18.11
N ARG A 227 -0.66 6.94 17.19
CA ARG A 227 -0.71 7.22 15.75
C ARG A 227 -2.17 7.36 15.32
N ASP A 228 -2.45 8.25 14.39
CA ASP A 228 -3.72 8.30 13.67
C ASP A 228 -3.59 7.57 12.34
N CYS A 229 -4.40 6.54 12.17
CA CYS A 229 -4.47 5.69 10.98
C CYS A 229 -5.87 5.75 10.33
N SER A 230 -6.59 6.85 10.51
CA SER A 230 -7.96 7.02 10.01
C SER A 230 -8.03 7.03 8.50
N VAL A 231 -6.96 7.48 7.82
CA VAL A 231 -6.94 7.55 6.36
C VAL A 231 -6.68 6.17 5.77
N GLN A 232 -7.77 5.49 5.43
CA GLN A 232 -7.73 4.12 4.95
C GLN A 232 -8.73 3.89 3.82
N ARG A 233 -8.48 2.88 3.01
CA ARG A 233 -9.35 2.43 1.93
C ARG A 233 -9.67 0.95 2.12
N ARG A 234 -10.96 0.60 2.22
CA ARG A 234 -11.39 -0.78 2.47
C ARG A 234 -10.59 -1.45 3.60
N HIS A 235 -10.41 -0.72 4.73
CA HIS A 235 -9.63 -1.12 5.90
C HIS A 235 -8.11 -1.25 5.69
N GLN A 236 -7.58 -0.85 4.54
CA GLN A 236 -6.14 -0.75 4.30
C GLN A 236 -5.68 0.69 4.59
N LYS A 237 -4.77 0.84 5.55
CA LYS A 237 -4.15 2.14 5.89
C LYS A 237 -3.35 2.65 4.70
N VAL A 238 -3.40 3.96 4.44
CA VAL A 238 -2.79 4.61 3.27
C VAL A 238 -1.85 5.73 3.69
N LEU A 239 -2.27 6.52 4.69
CA LEU A 239 -1.51 7.63 5.23
C LEU A 239 -1.70 7.63 6.76
N GLU A 240 -0.59 7.62 7.47
CA GLU A 240 -0.56 7.58 8.92
C GLU A 240 0.21 8.78 9.47
N GLU A 241 -0.17 9.26 10.66
CA GLU A 241 0.52 10.36 11.33
C GLU A 241 0.69 10.16 12.83
N ALA A 242 1.75 10.71 13.37
CA ALA A 242 2.04 10.75 14.80
C ALA A 242 2.58 12.14 15.22
N PRO A 243 2.11 12.68 16.36
CA PRO A 243 1.00 12.21 17.19
C PRO A 243 -0.36 12.43 16.54
N ALA A 244 -1.44 11.81 17.08
CA ALA A 244 -2.80 12.01 16.58
C ALA A 244 -3.25 13.47 16.75
N PRO A 245 -3.62 14.18 15.67
CA PRO A 245 -3.94 15.60 15.75
C PRO A 245 -5.31 15.85 16.39
N LYS A 246 -5.49 17.04 17.00
CA LYS A 246 -6.76 17.52 17.55
C LYS A 246 -7.46 16.59 18.56
N MET A 247 -6.72 15.78 19.28
CA MET A 247 -7.25 15.00 20.38
C MET A 247 -7.12 15.76 21.70
N PRO A 248 -8.16 15.73 22.57
CA PRO A 248 -8.04 16.27 23.94
C PRO A 248 -6.99 15.47 24.74
N GLU A 249 -6.11 16.16 25.48
CA GLU A 249 -4.99 15.49 26.20
C GLU A 249 -5.48 14.52 27.26
N ASP A 250 -6.56 14.86 27.97
CA ASP A 250 -7.17 13.97 28.96
C ASP A 250 -7.67 12.64 28.35
N LYS A 251 -8.19 12.69 27.11
CA LYS A 251 -8.61 11.51 26.35
C LYS A 251 -7.41 10.71 25.85
N LEU A 252 -6.36 11.40 25.40
CA LEU A 252 -5.10 10.75 24.99
C LEU A 252 -4.47 10.00 26.16
N GLU A 253 -4.37 10.63 27.32
CA GLU A 253 -3.78 9.99 28.50
C GLU A 253 -4.58 8.78 28.96
N ALA A 254 -5.92 8.87 28.98
CA ALA A 254 -6.79 7.74 29.30
C ALA A 254 -6.62 6.58 28.29
N MET A 255 -6.48 6.88 27.00
CA MET A 255 -6.26 5.90 25.94
C MET A 255 -4.88 5.24 26.05
N ARG A 256 -3.82 6.02 26.31
CA ARG A 256 -2.45 5.52 26.53
C ARG A 256 -2.40 4.60 27.74
N GLN A 257 -3.07 4.97 28.84
CA GLN A 257 -3.16 4.12 30.03
C GLN A 257 -3.94 2.83 29.74
N ALA A 258 -5.07 2.90 29.03
CA ALA A 258 -5.84 1.72 28.62
C ALA A 258 -5.00 0.76 27.76
N ALA A 259 -4.13 1.27 26.91
CA ALA A 259 -3.21 0.46 26.10
C ALA A 259 -2.15 -0.26 26.98
N ILE A 260 -1.61 0.41 27.99
CA ILE A 260 -0.71 -0.21 28.97
C ILE A 260 -1.44 -1.32 29.76
N ASP A 261 -2.66 -1.06 30.19
CA ASP A 261 -3.45 -2.04 30.96
C ASP A 261 -3.82 -3.26 30.09
N ALA A 262 -4.11 -3.04 28.81
CA ALA A 262 -4.31 -4.11 27.83
C ALA A 262 -3.06 -4.99 27.69
N ALA A 263 -1.88 -4.40 27.51
CA ALA A 263 -0.61 -5.13 27.42
C ALA A 263 -0.30 -5.91 28.70
N ARG A 264 -0.52 -5.29 29.85
CA ARG A 264 -0.30 -5.92 31.16
C ARG A 264 -1.24 -7.11 31.41
N ALA A 265 -2.50 -7.02 30.96
CA ALA A 265 -3.49 -8.08 31.15
C ALA A 265 -3.11 -9.41 30.48
N VAL A 266 -2.23 -9.38 29.48
CA VAL A 266 -1.76 -10.57 28.76
C VAL A 266 -0.27 -10.83 28.94
N ASN A 267 0.39 -10.18 29.91
CA ASN A 267 1.82 -10.28 30.16
C ASN A 267 2.64 -10.10 28.86
N TYR A 268 2.31 -9.05 28.10
CA TYR A 268 2.86 -8.81 26.78
C TYR A 268 4.35 -8.52 26.85
N VAL A 269 5.12 -9.07 25.90
CA VAL A 269 6.57 -8.84 25.73
C VAL A 269 6.86 -8.44 24.29
N GLY A 270 7.73 -7.47 24.11
CA GLY A 270 8.10 -6.93 22.78
C GLY A 270 7.20 -5.79 22.33
N ALA A 271 7.25 -5.50 21.03
CA ALA A 271 6.45 -4.46 20.39
C ALA A 271 5.03 -4.94 20.13
N GLY A 272 4.05 -4.18 20.59
CA GLY A 272 2.64 -4.40 20.30
C GLY A 272 1.93 -3.07 20.05
N THR A 273 0.76 -3.15 19.42
CA THR A 273 -0.06 -1.97 19.16
C THR A 273 -1.49 -2.23 19.56
N VAL A 274 -2.04 -1.36 20.38
CA VAL A 274 -3.44 -1.41 20.79
C VAL A 274 -4.23 -0.43 19.95
N GLU A 275 -5.17 -0.94 19.17
CA GLU A 275 -6.00 -0.18 18.24
C GLU A 275 -7.33 0.21 18.89
N PHE A 276 -7.73 1.46 18.67
CA PHE A 276 -8.96 2.06 19.19
C PHE A 276 -9.80 2.63 18.05
N ILE A 277 -11.12 2.41 18.16
CA ILE A 277 -12.11 3.19 17.45
C ILE A 277 -12.45 4.40 18.30
N VAL A 278 -12.36 5.61 17.74
CA VAL A 278 -12.46 6.85 18.51
C VAL A 278 -13.56 7.73 17.92
N GLU A 279 -14.49 8.18 18.77
CA GLU A 279 -15.51 9.16 18.38
C GLU A 279 -14.91 10.55 18.16
N GLN A 280 -15.64 11.45 17.50
CA GLN A 280 -15.16 12.80 17.23
C GLN A 280 -14.95 13.65 18.49
N ASP A 281 -15.55 13.28 19.60
CA ASP A 281 -15.34 13.91 20.92
C ASP A 281 -14.10 13.38 21.66
N GLY A 282 -13.38 12.40 21.07
CA GLY A 282 -12.21 11.77 21.64
C GLY A 282 -12.49 10.55 22.53
N THR A 283 -13.74 10.10 22.64
CA THR A 283 -14.06 8.87 23.39
C THR A 283 -13.56 7.66 22.62
N ALA A 284 -12.65 6.91 23.25
CA ALA A 284 -11.95 5.78 22.64
C ALA A 284 -12.50 4.44 23.15
N TYR A 285 -12.62 3.47 22.26
CA TYR A 285 -13.03 2.09 22.55
C TYR A 285 -12.02 1.14 21.94
N PHE A 286 -11.58 0.15 22.71
CA PHE A 286 -10.68 -0.91 22.25
C PHE A 286 -11.29 -1.67 21.07
N MET A 287 -10.49 -1.83 20.03
CA MET A 287 -10.85 -2.58 18.84
C MET A 287 -10.14 -3.93 18.81
N GLU A 288 -8.82 -3.91 18.81
CA GLU A 288 -7.96 -5.10 18.82
C GLU A 288 -6.53 -4.74 19.28
N MET A 289 -5.72 -5.76 19.54
CA MET A 289 -4.30 -5.60 19.78
C MET A 289 -3.52 -6.41 18.75
N ASN A 290 -2.71 -5.73 17.97
CA ASN A 290 -1.76 -6.37 17.05
C ASN A 290 -0.52 -6.79 17.83
N THR A 291 -0.26 -8.10 17.79
CA THR A 291 0.81 -8.74 18.58
C THR A 291 2.13 -8.79 17.81
N ARG A 292 2.45 -7.73 17.10
CA ARG A 292 3.62 -7.59 16.22
C ARG A 292 4.03 -6.13 16.06
N LEU A 293 5.18 -5.92 15.43
CA LEU A 293 5.55 -4.59 14.95
C LEU A 293 4.58 -4.16 13.83
N GLN A 294 4.12 -2.92 13.86
CA GLN A 294 3.24 -2.37 12.83
C GLN A 294 4.04 -1.84 11.61
N VAL A 295 3.38 -1.77 10.45
CA VAL A 295 3.97 -1.20 9.23
C VAL A 295 4.39 0.25 9.49
N GLU A 296 3.51 1.02 10.13
CA GLU A 296 3.60 2.44 10.44
C GLU A 296 4.44 2.80 11.68
N HIS A 297 5.21 1.84 12.23
CA HIS A 297 6.13 2.13 13.34
C HIS A 297 7.13 3.28 13.08
N PRO A 298 7.54 3.57 11.82
CA PRO A 298 8.49 4.65 11.57
C PRO A 298 8.03 6.04 12.00
N VAL A 299 6.72 6.36 11.98
CA VAL A 299 6.27 7.69 12.46
C VAL A 299 6.47 7.84 13.96
N THR A 300 6.31 6.75 14.72
CA THR A 300 6.66 6.73 16.15
C THR A 300 8.15 6.89 16.37
N GLU A 301 8.99 6.23 15.57
CA GLU A 301 10.45 6.38 15.63
C GLU A 301 10.87 7.82 15.36
N MET A 302 10.28 8.46 14.36
CA MET A 302 10.61 9.85 13.98
C MET A 302 10.25 10.88 15.07
N ILE A 303 9.14 10.67 15.80
CA ILE A 303 8.74 11.61 16.86
C ILE A 303 9.41 11.32 18.22
N THR A 304 9.92 10.10 18.43
CA THR A 304 10.51 9.71 19.73
C THR A 304 12.02 9.59 19.68
N GLY A 305 12.61 9.49 18.50
CA GLY A 305 14.04 9.23 18.30
C GLY A 305 14.47 7.83 18.76
N GLN A 306 13.52 6.86 18.85
CA GLN A 306 13.80 5.48 19.24
C GLN A 306 13.80 4.56 18.02
N ASP A 307 14.67 3.54 18.00
CA ASP A 307 14.63 2.44 17.02
C ASP A 307 13.86 1.26 17.62
N LEU A 308 12.62 1.02 17.15
CA LEU A 308 11.74 0.01 17.73
C LEU A 308 12.22 -1.42 17.42
N VAL A 309 12.94 -1.63 16.33
CA VAL A 309 13.55 -2.92 16.02
C VAL A 309 14.72 -3.19 16.98
N GLU A 310 15.52 -2.18 17.31
CA GLU A 310 16.54 -2.31 18.36
C GLU A 310 15.89 -2.70 19.70
N TRP A 311 14.79 -2.06 20.06
CA TRP A 311 14.05 -2.40 21.29
C TRP A 311 13.57 -3.84 21.29
N GLN A 312 13.03 -4.33 20.15
CA GLN A 312 12.60 -5.72 20.01
C GLN A 312 13.78 -6.69 20.22
N LEU A 313 14.95 -6.41 19.63
CA LEU A 313 16.14 -7.25 19.75
C LEU A 313 16.67 -7.29 21.19
N ARG A 314 16.71 -6.14 21.88
CA ARG A 314 17.15 -6.05 23.28
C ARG A 314 16.24 -6.78 24.23
N VAL A 315 14.92 -6.53 24.11
CA VAL A 315 13.91 -7.17 24.96
C VAL A 315 13.88 -8.68 24.74
N ALA A 316 13.94 -9.14 23.49
CA ALA A 316 13.98 -10.57 23.18
C ALA A 316 15.26 -11.26 23.70
N PHE A 317 16.35 -10.53 23.82
CA PHE A 317 17.60 -11.03 24.43
C PHE A 317 17.50 -11.09 25.97
N GLY A 318 16.46 -10.52 26.58
CA GLY A 318 16.23 -10.50 28.03
C GLY A 318 16.69 -9.22 28.73
N GLU A 319 17.07 -8.18 27.97
CA GLU A 319 17.38 -6.87 28.54
C GLU A 319 16.08 -6.16 28.98
N PRO A 320 16.13 -5.31 30.04
CA PRO A 320 14.99 -4.46 30.38
C PRO A 320 14.74 -3.42 29.27
N LEU A 321 13.55 -2.81 29.31
CA LEU A 321 13.22 -1.71 28.39
C LEU A 321 14.30 -0.62 28.41
N PRO A 322 14.75 -0.14 27.22
CA PRO A 322 15.83 0.85 27.13
C PRO A 322 15.52 2.19 27.81
N LYS A 323 14.22 2.53 27.94
CA LYS A 323 13.74 3.76 28.60
C LYS A 323 12.50 3.50 29.43
N GLN A 324 12.34 4.32 30.48
CA GLN A 324 11.14 4.39 31.28
C GLN A 324 10.16 5.41 30.69
N GLN A 325 8.87 5.35 31.05
CA GLN A 325 7.84 6.22 30.50
C GLN A 325 8.16 7.72 30.57
N HIS A 326 8.70 8.18 31.69
CA HIS A 326 9.01 9.61 31.90
C HIS A 326 10.21 10.12 31.08
N GLU A 327 10.99 9.23 30.47
CA GLU A 327 12.12 9.56 29.59
C GLU A 327 11.71 9.66 28.11
N LEU A 328 10.47 9.24 27.80
CA LEU A 328 9.94 9.28 26.43
C LEU A 328 9.22 10.61 26.22
N GLN A 329 9.54 11.28 25.11
CA GLN A 329 8.99 12.58 24.75
C GLN A 329 8.66 12.62 23.26
N ILE A 330 7.64 13.40 22.91
CA ILE A 330 7.28 13.69 21.52
C ILE A 330 8.09 14.89 21.04
N HIS A 331 8.72 14.76 19.88
CA HIS A 331 9.40 15.83 19.17
C HIS A 331 8.82 15.99 17.76
N GLY A 332 8.15 17.12 17.54
CA GLY A 332 7.59 17.45 16.23
C GLY A 332 6.38 16.59 15.83
N HIS A 333 6.26 16.32 14.54
CA HIS A 333 5.17 15.57 13.93
C HIS A 333 5.69 14.78 12.74
N ALA A 334 5.26 13.54 12.57
CA ALA A 334 5.67 12.69 11.46
C ALA A 334 4.45 12.19 10.67
N LEU A 335 4.66 11.97 9.38
CA LEU A 335 3.69 11.38 8.45
C LEU A 335 4.36 10.22 7.73
N GLU A 336 3.61 9.13 7.52
CA GLU A 336 4.01 8.02 6.66
C GLU A 336 2.99 7.88 5.53
N ALA A 337 3.48 7.75 4.30
CA ALA A 337 2.67 7.46 3.13
C ALA A 337 3.10 6.11 2.55
N ARG A 338 2.14 5.21 2.33
CA ARG A 338 2.41 3.91 1.71
C ARG A 338 2.32 4.03 0.20
N VAL A 339 3.47 3.92 -0.46
CA VAL A 339 3.55 3.93 -1.93
C VAL A 339 3.31 2.51 -2.44
N TYR A 340 2.20 2.34 -3.17
CA TYR A 340 1.78 1.08 -3.74
C TYR A 340 1.86 1.07 -5.27
N ALA A 341 2.16 -0.10 -5.84
CA ALA A 341 1.95 -0.39 -7.24
C ALA A 341 0.47 -0.69 -7.49
N GLU A 342 -0.32 0.35 -7.76
CA GLU A 342 -1.77 0.26 -7.98
C GLU A 342 -2.26 1.42 -8.86
N GLU A 343 -3.43 1.26 -9.47
CA GLU A 343 -4.05 2.27 -10.33
C GLU A 343 -5.28 2.89 -9.65
N PRO A 344 -5.16 4.04 -8.97
CA PRO A 344 -6.27 4.67 -8.24
C PRO A 344 -7.47 5.00 -9.13
N GLU A 345 -7.24 5.48 -10.35
CA GLU A 345 -8.30 5.86 -11.28
C GLU A 345 -9.10 4.64 -11.82
N LYS A 346 -8.56 3.42 -11.68
CA LYS A 346 -9.23 2.16 -12.03
C LYS A 346 -9.74 1.40 -10.80
N GLY A 347 -10.01 2.10 -9.70
CA GLY A 347 -10.49 1.48 -8.45
C GLY A 347 -9.39 0.80 -7.65
N PHE A 348 -8.12 1.25 -7.80
CA PHE A 348 -6.93 0.75 -7.09
C PHE A 348 -6.60 -0.71 -7.41
N ILE A 349 -6.74 -1.09 -8.67
CA ILE A 349 -6.29 -2.40 -9.12
C ILE A 349 -4.76 -2.46 -8.97
N PRO A 350 -4.20 -3.55 -8.40
CA PRO A 350 -2.76 -3.74 -8.31
C PRO A 350 -2.09 -3.71 -9.69
N ALA A 351 -1.02 -2.95 -9.82
CA ALA A 351 -0.21 -2.88 -11.02
C ALA A 351 0.97 -3.85 -10.89
N ILE A 352 1.15 -4.71 -11.90
CA ILE A 352 2.16 -5.75 -11.95
C ILE A 352 3.11 -5.43 -13.09
N GLY A 353 4.37 -5.75 -12.92
CA GLY A 353 5.38 -5.55 -13.95
C GLY A 353 6.73 -5.14 -13.41
N GLN A 354 7.62 -4.81 -14.31
CA GLN A 354 8.97 -4.37 -13.99
C GLN A 354 9.02 -2.86 -13.76
N ILE A 355 9.71 -2.44 -12.72
CA ILE A 355 10.02 -1.04 -12.46
C ILE A 355 11.17 -0.64 -13.38
N SER A 356 10.86 0.12 -14.43
CA SER A 356 11.85 0.55 -15.43
C SER A 356 12.67 1.76 -14.98
N TYR A 357 12.14 2.57 -14.06
CA TYR A 357 12.83 3.70 -13.44
C TYR A 357 12.33 3.93 -12.02
N LEU A 358 13.26 4.15 -11.10
CA LEU A 358 12.96 4.41 -9.70
C LEU A 358 13.90 5.47 -9.14
N HIS A 359 13.32 6.57 -8.69
CA HIS A 359 14.05 7.61 -7.98
C HIS A 359 13.36 7.93 -6.66
N TYR A 360 14.08 7.71 -5.55
CA TYR A 360 13.62 8.07 -4.22
C TYR A 360 13.95 9.53 -3.90
N PRO A 361 13.13 10.24 -3.10
CA PRO A 361 13.51 11.54 -2.57
C PRO A 361 14.81 11.44 -1.76
N GLU A 362 15.58 12.52 -1.74
CA GLU A 362 16.83 12.59 -0.97
C GLU A 362 16.53 12.39 0.52
N GLN A 363 17.18 11.37 1.10
CA GLN A 363 17.02 11.06 2.51
C GLN A 363 17.78 12.06 3.38
N SER A 364 17.18 12.42 4.52
CA SER A 364 17.72 13.37 5.50
C SER A 364 17.16 13.06 6.89
N ASP A 365 17.46 13.87 7.89
CA ASP A 365 16.84 13.76 9.22
C ASP A 365 15.31 13.99 9.18
N CYS A 366 14.79 14.60 8.10
CA CYS A 366 13.38 14.90 7.92
C CYS A 366 12.69 14.05 6.84
N VAL A 367 13.43 13.26 6.07
CA VAL A 367 12.89 12.41 4.99
C VAL A 367 13.56 11.04 5.07
N ARG A 368 12.74 10.01 5.21
CA ARG A 368 13.16 8.62 5.26
C ARG A 368 12.36 7.80 4.25
N VAL A 369 13.01 6.86 3.58
CA VAL A 369 12.37 5.89 2.71
C VAL A 369 12.72 4.49 3.19
N ASP A 370 11.69 3.72 3.56
CA ASP A 370 11.83 2.30 3.86
C ASP A 370 11.30 1.50 2.66
N SER A 371 12.19 0.78 2.00
CA SER A 371 11.88 -0.02 0.81
C SER A 371 12.76 -1.27 0.75
N GLY A 372 12.24 -2.28 0.06
CA GLY A 372 12.97 -3.48 -0.35
C GLY A 372 13.07 -3.61 -1.87
N ILE A 373 12.72 -2.55 -2.61
CA ILE A 373 12.64 -2.52 -4.06
C ILE A 373 13.74 -1.62 -4.62
N VAL A 374 14.28 -1.99 -5.77
CA VAL A 374 15.22 -1.18 -6.56
C VAL A 374 14.79 -1.15 -8.03
N GLU A 375 15.37 -0.24 -8.80
CA GLU A 375 15.17 -0.18 -10.25
C GLU A 375 15.52 -1.53 -10.90
N GLY A 376 14.66 -1.98 -11.81
CA GLY A 376 14.76 -3.29 -12.45
C GLY A 376 14.03 -4.44 -11.73
N ASP A 377 13.60 -4.25 -10.48
CA ASP A 377 12.81 -5.26 -9.76
C ASP A 377 11.42 -5.43 -10.37
N GLU A 378 10.84 -6.61 -10.18
CA GLU A 378 9.50 -6.95 -10.63
C GLU A 378 8.51 -6.97 -9.45
N ILE A 379 7.38 -6.28 -9.62
CA ILE A 379 6.22 -6.42 -8.73
C ILE A 379 5.38 -7.59 -9.25
N SER A 380 5.39 -8.69 -8.47
CA SER A 380 4.72 -9.94 -8.82
C SER A 380 3.32 -10.05 -8.20
N THR A 381 2.54 -11.03 -8.64
CA THR A 381 1.21 -11.36 -8.10
C THR A 381 1.24 -12.06 -6.75
N TYR A 382 2.40 -12.51 -6.29
CA TYR A 382 2.50 -13.40 -5.12
C TYR A 382 2.44 -12.68 -3.78
N TYR A 383 2.83 -11.39 -3.75
CA TYR A 383 3.03 -10.64 -2.50
C TYR A 383 2.35 -9.27 -2.54
N ASP A 384 2.42 -8.58 -1.42
CA ASP A 384 1.90 -7.22 -1.27
C ASP A 384 2.57 -6.25 -2.28
N PRO A 385 1.81 -5.41 -3.01
CA PRO A 385 2.35 -4.52 -4.03
C PRO A 385 3.00 -3.24 -3.47
N MET A 386 3.31 -3.18 -2.19
CA MET A 386 3.96 -2.02 -1.58
C MET A 386 5.38 -1.83 -2.09
N ILE A 387 5.63 -0.70 -2.75
CA ILE A 387 6.95 -0.31 -3.28
C ILE A 387 7.82 0.22 -2.15
N ALA A 388 7.28 1.13 -1.36
CA ALA A 388 8.00 1.77 -0.27
C ALA A 388 7.04 2.43 0.73
N LYS A 389 7.59 2.76 1.90
CA LYS A 389 7.03 3.73 2.84
C LYS A 389 7.85 5.01 2.72
N LEU A 390 7.17 6.12 2.49
CA LEU A 390 7.77 7.44 2.55
C LEU A 390 7.40 8.08 3.88
N ILE A 391 8.39 8.34 4.70
CA ILE A 391 8.20 8.90 6.04
C ILE A 391 8.84 10.29 6.08
N VAL A 392 8.12 11.27 6.62
CA VAL A 392 8.63 12.62 6.80
C VAL A 392 8.40 13.13 8.21
N TRP A 393 9.27 14.04 8.62
CA TRP A 393 9.18 14.72 9.90
C TRP A 393 9.16 16.23 9.73
N GLY A 394 8.43 16.93 10.61
CA GLY A 394 8.42 18.37 10.71
C GLY A 394 8.33 18.83 12.16
N LYS A 395 8.76 20.06 12.45
CA LYS A 395 8.65 20.65 13.81
C LYS A 395 7.21 20.73 14.32
N ASN A 396 6.26 20.68 13.43
CA ASN A 396 4.82 20.63 13.66
C ASN A 396 4.13 19.98 12.45
N ARG A 397 2.82 19.72 12.53
CA ARG A 397 2.02 19.08 11.49
C ARG A 397 2.08 19.80 10.14
N GLU A 398 2.00 21.13 10.13
CA GLU A 398 2.03 21.94 8.90
C GLU A 398 3.38 21.77 8.16
N ALA A 399 4.48 21.79 8.92
CA ALA A 399 5.81 21.53 8.35
C ALA A 399 5.94 20.10 7.81
N ALA A 400 5.38 19.09 8.51
CA ALA A 400 5.37 17.70 8.05
C ALA A 400 4.53 17.52 6.77
N LEU A 401 3.36 18.16 6.68
CA LEU A 401 2.53 18.19 5.46
C LEU A 401 3.28 18.79 4.27
N THR A 402 3.93 19.93 4.48
CA THR A 402 4.74 20.59 3.45
C THR A 402 5.89 19.69 2.99
N GLN A 403 6.56 19.02 3.94
CA GLN A 403 7.64 18.09 3.64
C GLN A 403 7.15 16.87 2.88
N MET A 404 5.98 16.31 3.23
CA MET A 404 5.40 15.17 2.52
C MET A 404 5.06 15.52 1.08
N HIS A 405 4.39 16.64 0.84
CA HIS A 405 4.11 17.14 -0.51
C HIS A 405 5.39 17.28 -1.34
N HIS A 406 6.43 17.89 -0.75
CA HIS A 406 7.71 18.07 -1.43
C HIS A 406 8.40 16.74 -1.74
N ALA A 407 8.42 15.81 -0.79
CA ALA A 407 9.06 14.50 -0.94
C ALA A 407 8.31 13.62 -1.97
N LEU A 408 6.96 13.62 -1.98
CA LEU A 408 6.16 12.96 -3.00
C LEU A 408 6.45 13.53 -4.41
N GLY A 409 6.69 14.85 -4.49
CA GLY A 409 7.08 15.50 -5.74
C GLY A 409 8.42 15.05 -6.31
N GLN A 410 9.29 14.48 -5.48
CA GLN A 410 10.61 13.95 -5.84
C GLN A 410 10.61 12.42 -5.98
N PHE A 411 9.52 11.74 -5.66
CA PHE A 411 9.42 10.29 -5.75
C PHE A 411 8.90 9.90 -7.13
N HIS A 412 9.76 9.29 -7.94
CA HIS A 412 9.44 8.93 -9.32
C HIS A 412 9.47 7.43 -9.52
N VAL A 413 8.42 6.88 -10.12
CA VAL A 413 8.29 5.47 -10.50
C VAL A 413 7.76 5.39 -11.91
N ASP A 414 8.41 4.60 -12.78
CA ASP A 414 7.95 4.28 -14.12
C ASP A 414 8.01 2.77 -14.38
N GLY A 415 7.30 2.32 -15.39
CA GLY A 415 7.14 0.91 -15.75
C GLY A 415 5.79 0.33 -15.35
N LEU A 416 5.18 0.82 -14.25
CA LEU A 416 3.88 0.36 -13.76
C LEU A 416 3.08 1.51 -13.11
N GLY A 417 1.77 1.28 -12.91
CA GLY A 417 0.91 2.22 -12.19
C GLY A 417 1.28 2.33 -10.72
N ASN A 418 1.10 3.51 -10.13
CA ASN A 418 1.38 3.78 -8.72
C ASN A 418 0.42 4.83 -8.14
N ASN A 419 0.37 4.92 -6.81
CA ASN A 419 -0.55 5.81 -6.11
C ASN A 419 0.07 7.16 -5.69
N ILE A 420 1.27 7.52 -6.14
CA ILE A 420 1.97 8.75 -5.69
C ILE A 420 1.13 10.00 -5.93
N ALA A 421 0.52 10.13 -7.12
CA ALA A 421 -0.33 11.26 -7.45
C ALA A 421 -1.59 11.37 -6.56
N PHE A 422 -2.15 10.22 -6.19
CA PHE A 422 -3.26 10.14 -5.25
C PHE A 422 -2.84 10.54 -3.84
N LEU A 423 -1.68 10.07 -3.35
CA LEU A 423 -1.11 10.43 -2.06
C LEU A 423 -0.84 11.95 -1.97
N ASP A 424 -0.31 12.54 -3.03
CA ASP A 424 -0.07 13.99 -3.07
C ASP A 424 -1.37 14.79 -2.98
N ARG A 425 -2.41 14.39 -3.75
CA ARG A 425 -3.75 15.00 -3.65
C ARG A 425 -4.35 14.83 -2.25
N LEU A 426 -4.14 13.68 -1.61
CA LEU A 426 -4.62 13.41 -0.26
C LEU A 426 -3.98 14.34 0.77
N VAL A 427 -2.66 14.54 0.70
CA VAL A 427 -1.93 15.49 1.56
C VAL A 427 -2.41 16.95 1.34
N LEU A 428 -2.78 17.27 0.10
CA LEU A 428 -3.28 18.62 -0.27
C LEU A 428 -4.78 18.81 -0.03
N CYS A 429 -5.54 17.75 0.27
CA CYS A 429 -6.96 17.80 0.55
C CYS A 429 -7.27 18.65 1.81
N ASP A 430 -8.27 19.52 1.74
CA ASP A 430 -8.62 20.41 2.85
C ASP A 430 -9.07 19.65 4.10
N SER A 431 -9.79 18.54 3.94
CA SER A 431 -10.18 17.68 5.07
C SER A 431 -8.95 17.14 5.81
N PHE A 432 -7.94 16.67 5.09
CA PHE A 432 -6.71 16.16 5.70
C PHE A 432 -5.87 17.30 6.29
N LYS A 433 -5.65 18.39 5.56
CA LYS A 433 -4.91 19.56 6.06
C LYS A 433 -5.47 20.10 7.37
N ASN A 434 -6.79 20.18 7.46
CA ASN A 434 -7.48 20.68 8.63
C ASN A 434 -7.72 19.62 9.71
N ALA A 435 -7.16 18.41 9.56
CA ALA A 435 -7.33 17.31 10.48
C ALA A 435 -8.83 17.02 10.79
N HIS A 436 -9.67 16.99 9.76
CA HIS A 436 -11.03 16.46 9.80
C HIS A 436 -10.98 14.99 9.38
N LEU A 437 -10.47 14.16 10.29
CA LEU A 437 -10.09 12.78 10.03
C LEU A 437 -11.19 11.81 10.48
N ASP A 438 -11.49 10.87 9.63
CA ASP A 438 -12.31 9.68 9.91
C ASP A 438 -12.03 8.61 8.85
N THR A 439 -12.49 7.39 9.11
CA THR A 439 -12.28 6.25 8.20
C THR A 439 -13.01 6.36 6.85
N GLY A 440 -13.93 7.30 6.70
CA GLY A 440 -14.66 7.61 5.47
C GLY A 440 -14.07 8.77 4.64
N LEU A 441 -12.95 9.35 5.05
CA LEU A 441 -12.36 10.53 4.40
C LEU A 441 -12.14 10.33 2.91
N ILE A 442 -11.51 9.24 2.50
CA ILE A 442 -11.22 8.97 1.08
C ILE A 442 -12.51 8.88 0.26
N GLN A 443 -13.55 8.21 0.79
CA GLN A 443 -14.84 8.11 0.10
C GLN A 443 -15.54 9.47 -0.02
N ARG A 444 -15.49 10.28 1.03
CA ARG A 444 -16.09 11.62 1.03
C ARG A 444 -15.43 12.58 0.06
N GLU A 445 -14.11 12.47 -0.11
CA GLU A 445 -13.30 13.34 -0.96
C GLU A 445 -12.98 12.71 -2.33
N GLU A 446 -13.67 11.64 -2.71
CA GLU A 446 -13.35 10.79 -3.88
C GLU A 446 -13.27 11.61 -5.17
N GLU A 447 -14.22 12.54 -5.40
CA GLU A 447 -14.24 13.39 -6.59
C GLU A 447 -12.95 14.23 -6.73
N PHE A 448 -12.41 14.75 -5.62
CA PHE A 448 -11.16 15.49 -5.63
C PHE A 448 -9.95 14.57 -5.77
N LEU A 449 -9.95 13.47 -5.05
CA LEU A 449 -8.80 12.55 -4.95
C LEU A 449 -8.58 11.75 -6.23
N LEU A 450 -9.66 11.31 -6.92
CA LEU A 450 -9.59 10.51 -8.13
C LEU A 450 -9.79 11.33 -9.41
N LYS A 451 -9.79 12.67 -9.30
CA LYS A 451 -9.93 13.53 -10.47
C LYS A 451 -8.86 13.20 -11.52
N PRO A 452 -9.25 12.90 -12.76
CA PRO A 452 -8.30 12.68 -13.83
C PRO A 452 -7.33 13.87 -13.95
N SER A 453 -6.07 13.57 -14.30
CA SER A 453 -5.09 14.61 -14.58
C SER A 453 -5.67 15.59 -15.59
N ALA A 454 -5.68 16.87 -15.25
CA ALA A 454 -6.18 17.94 -16.13
C ALA A 454 -5.51 17.88 -17.51
N ASP A 455 -6.13 18.55 -18.51
CA ASP A 455 -5.54 18.70 -19.83
C ASP A 455 -4.07 19.09 -19.71
N ILE A 456 -3.22 18.33 -20.40
CA ILE A 456 -1.78 18.52 -20.31
C ILE A 456 -1.39 19.89 -20.85
N ARG A 457 -0.64 20.64 -20.08
CA ARG A 457 -0.12 21.94 -20.52
C ARG A 457 0.81 21.75 -21.71
N ALA A 458 0.70 22.66 -22.69
CA ALA A 458 1.52 22.64 -23.91
C ALA A 458 3.03 22.59 -23.60
N GLU A 459 3.46 23.22 -22.50
CA GLU A 459 4.85 23.23 -22.05
C GLU A 459 5.39 21.82 -21.77
N LEU A 460 4.57 20.94 -21.15
CA LEU A 460 4.99 19.55 -20.86
C LEU A 460 5.08 18.72 -22.14
N VAL A 461 4.13 18.90 -23.06
CA VAL A 461 4.16 18.24 -24.38
C VAL A 461 5.42 18.63 -25.15
N VAL A 462 5.73 19.92 -25.19
CA VAL A 462 6.93 20.44 -25.86
C VAL A 462 8.20 19.98 -25.17
N SER A 463 8.21 19.87 -23.83
CA SER A 463 9.35 19.36 -23.07
C SER A 463 9.63 17.87 -23.36
N ALA A 464 8.59 17.04 -23.45
CA ALA A 464 8.74 15.63 -23.83
C ALA A 464 9.31 15.50 -25.25
N ALA A 465 8.78 16.28 -26.19
CA ALA A 465 9.29 16.30 -27.56
C ALA A 465 10.74 16.82 -27.65
N LEU A 466 11.12 17.77 -26.78
CA LEU A 466 12.51 18.27 -26.71
C LEU A 466 13.47 17.19 -26.21
N ILE A 467 13.07 16.39 -25.21
CA ILE A 467 13.88 15.26 -24.73
C ILE A 467 14.16 14.30 -25.87
N GLU A 468 13.14 13.90 -26.62
CA GLU A 468 13.30 13.03 -27.78
C GLU A 468 14.28 13.60 -28.80
N LEU A 469 14.13 14.88 -29.13
CA LEU A 469 14.99 15.58 -30.05
C LEU A 469 16.46 15.58 -29.60
N LEU A 470 16.70 15.92 -28.32
CA LEU A 470 18.05 16.00 -27.73
C LEU A 470 18.68 14.61 -27.59
N SER A 471 17.90 13.61 -27.18
CA SER A 471 18.36 12.22 -27.07
C SER A 471 18.78 11.65 -28.39
N HIS A 472 18.00 11.91 -29.47
CA HIS A 472 18.35 11.51 -30.83
C HIS A 472 19.63 12.20 -31.33
N GLN A 473 19.82 13.48 -30.99
CA GLN A 473 21.06 14.20 -31.31
C GLN A 473 22.28 13.65 -30.57
N ALA A 474 22.12 13.28 -29.29
CA ALA A 474 23.19 12.70 -28.50
C ALA A 474 23.64 11.31 -29.01
N GLN A 475 22.69 10.49 -29.48
CA GLN A 475 22.95 9.15 -30.04
C GLN A 475 23.58 9.23 -31.45
N ASN A 476 23.31 10.29 -32.22
CA ASN A 476 23.80 10.51 -33.55
C ASN A 476 24.63 11.82 -33.62
N PRO A 477 25.83 11.85 -33.01
CA PRO A 477 26.62 13.07 -32.96
C PRO A 477 27.02 13.47 -34.37
N VAL A 478 26.64 14.69 -34.76
CA VAL A 478 27.10 15.28 -36.05
C VAL A 478 28.61 15.44 -35.96
N PRO A 479 29.38 15.09 -37.03
CA PRO A 479 30.82 15.27 -37.04
C PRO A 479 31.22 16.68 -36.62
N SER A 480 32.33 16.83 -35.90
CA SER A 480 32.80 18.02 -35.16
C SER A 480 33.11 19.27 -36.03
N ASN A 481 32.44 19.42 -37.17
CA ASN A 481 32.52 20.61 -38.00
C ASN A 481 31.50 21.65 -37.55
N PRO A 482 31.92 22.81 -37.03
CA PRO A 482 31.03 23.85 -36.48
C PRO A 482 29.94 24.31 -37.45
N VAL A 483 30.18 24.24 -38.74
CA VAL A 483 29.22 24.66 -39.79
C VAL A 483 27.99 23.75 -39.81
N TRP A 484 28.17 22.43 -39.64
CA TRP A 484 27.07 21.47 -39.63
C TRP A 484 26.31 21.45 -38.31
N GLN A 485 26.97 21.78 -37.21
CA GLN A 485 26.30 21.91 -35.89
C GLN A 485 25.37 23.11 -35.86
N GLN A 486 25.73 24.23 -36.51
CA GLN A 486 24.89 25.42 -36.60
C GLN A 486 23.68 25.24 -37.53
N GLN A 487 23.72 24.25 -38.41
CA GLN A 487 22.67 23.99 -39.41
C GLN A 487 21.92 22.67 -39.11
N ALA A 488 21.74 22.33 -37.83
CA ALA A 488 20.88 21.21 -37.43
C ALA A 488 19.52 21.33 -38.13
N PHE A 489 19.06 20.23 -38.76
CA PHE A 489 17.81 20.15 -39.54
C PHE A 489 17.78 20.87 -40.88
N TRP A 490 18.93 21.39 -41.39
CA TRP A 490 18.99 22.07 -42.68
C TRP A 490 18.49 21.16 -43.81
N ARG A 491 17.59 21.70 -44.64
CA ARG A 491 17.10 21.07 -45.88
C ARG A 491 17.12 22.07 -47.01
N LEU A 492 17.53 21.59 -48.19
CA LEU A 492 17.59 22.42 -49.38
C LEU A 492 16.18 22.91 -49.75
N ASN A 493 16.00 24.22 -49.88
CA ASN A 493 14.74 24.88 -50.27
C ASN A 493 13.53 24.61 -49.33
N GLN A 494 13.76 24.24 -48.04
CA GLN A 494 12.73 24.07 -47.04
C GLN A 494 13.05 24.84 -45.76
N GLN A 495 12.03 25.17 -44.99
CA GLN A 495 12.25 25.72 -43.64
C GLN A 495 12.99 24.70 -42.77
N ASN A 496 13.93 25.21 -41.98
CA ASN A 496 14.74 24.42 -41.09
C ASN A 496 13.87 23.97 -39.89
N SER A 497 13.21 22.83 -40.04
CA SER A 497 12.28 22.33 -39.02
C SER A 497 12.37 20.82 -38.82
N HIS A 498 12.14 20.37 -37.61
CA HIS A 498 12.03 18.97 -37.21
C HIS A 498 10.68 18.71 -36.57
N THR A 499 10.04 17.61 -36.92
CA THR A 499 8.75 17.21 -36.34
C THR A 499 8.94 15.98 -35.47
N VAL A 500 8.53 16.11 -34.20
CA VAL A 500 8.42 15.00 -33.27
C VAL A 500 6.94 14.63 -33.13
N GLN A 501 6.66 13.34 -33.16
CA GLN A 501 5.32 12.80 -33.03
C GLN A 501 5.27 11.88 -31.79
N LEU A 502 4.40 12.20 -30.87
CA LEU A 502 4.15 11.44 -29.66
C LEU A 502 2.68 11.07 -29.58
N GLN A 503 2.33 10.11 -28.75
CA GLN A 503 0.94 9.75 -28.45
C GLN A 503 0.71 9.78 -26.95
N ARG A 504 -0.45 10.29 -26.52
CA ARG A 504 -0.89 10.23 -25.12
C ARG A 504 -2.38 9.96 -25.07
N ASN A 505 -2.80 8.95 -24.29
CA ASN A 505 -4.21 8.55 -24.13
C ASN A 505 -4.93 8.38 -25.48
N GLY A 506 -4.28 7.74 -26.46
CA GLY A 506 -4.81 7.54 -27.81
C GLY A 506 -4.76 8.77 -28.72
N ILE A 507 -4.40 9.96 -28.20
CA ILE A 507 -4.34 11.21 -28.98
C ILE A 507 -2.93 11.40 -29.53
N ASN A 508 -2.83 11.59 -30.85
CA ASN A 508 -1.57 11.88 -31.52
C ASN A 508 -1.19 13.35 -31.36
N LEU A 509 0.00 13.60 -30.87
CA LEU A 509 0.58 14.91 -30.61
C LEU A 509 1.68 15.19 -31.65
N LYS A 510 1.54 16.27 -32.43
CA LYS A 510 2.53 16.68 -33.43
C LYS A 510 3.17 17.99 -33.03
N ILE A 511 4.47 17.96 -32.77
CA ILE A 511 5.25 19.11 -32.32
C ILE A 511 6.30 19.42 -33.39
N GLN A 512 6.34 20.65 -33.85
CA GLN A 512 7.31 21.10 -34.87
C GLN A 512 8.30 22.06 -34.23
N PHE A 513 9.58 21.72 -34.30
CA PHE A 513 10.69 22.56 -33.87
C PHE A 513 11.31 23.30 -35.02
N SER A 514 11.58 24.59 -34.85
CA SER A 514 12.45 25.39 -35.71
C SER A 514 13.62 25.96 -34.91
N THR A 515 14.81 25.97 -35.48
CA THR A 515 16.02 26.51 -34.82
C THR A 515 15.99 28.02 -34.78
N GLN A 516 16.40 28.59 -33.64
CA GLN A 516 16.71 30.02 -33.47
C GLN A 516 18.13 30.17 -32.90
N ASP A 517 18.64 31.41 -32.88
CA ASP A 517 20.01 31.74 -32.44
C ASP A 517 20.37 31.17 -31.07
N GLN A 518 19.39 31.04 -30.18
CA GLN A 518 19.53 30.38 -28.88
C GLN A 518 18.34 29.44 -28.63
N GLY A 519 18.47 28.15 -29.03
CA GLY A 519 17.45 27.13 -28.77
C GLY A 519 16.46 26.88 -29.88
N PHE A 520 15.19 26.65 -29.55
CA PHE A 520 14.16 26.25 -30.50
C PHE A 520 12.87 27.07 -30.28
N VAL A 521 12.11 27.24 -31.35
CA VAL A 521 10.70 27.59 -31.31
C VAL A 521 9.91 26.32 -31.60
N ALA A 522 9.14 25.87 -30.64
CA ALA A 522 8.23 24.74 -30.78
C ALA A 522 6.81 25.23 -31.12
N SER A 523 6.21 24.65 -32.16
CA SER A 523 4.83 24.91 -32.55
C SER A 523 3.98 23.71 -32.21
N TYR A 524 2.96 23.91 -31.34
CA TYR A 524 2.02 22.91 -30.90
C TYR A 524 0.63 23.50 -30.78
N ASN A 525 -0.39 22.91 -31.39
CA ASN A 525 -1.81 23.38 -31.39
C ASN A 525 -1.95 24.87 -31.69
N GLY A 526 -1.19 25.40 -32.67
CA GLY A 526 -1.21 26.80 -33.07
C GLY A 526 -0.48 27.78 -32.12
N GLN A 527 0.06 27.30 -31.02
CA GLN A 527 0.89 28.08 -30.11
C GLN A 527 2.36 27.96 -30.47
N GLN A 528 3.10 29.05 -30.37
CA GLN A 528 4.57 29.05 -30.51
C GLN A 528 5.19 29.25 -29.12
N ILE A 529 6.07 28.33 -28.74
CA ILE A 529 6.72 28.30 -27.43
C ILE A 529 8.23 28.33 -27.64
N GLN A 530 8.88 29.38 -27.14
CA GLN A 530 10.34 29.44 -27.12
C GLN A 530 10.86 28.51 -26.01
N ILE A 531 11.75 27.61 -26.39
CA ILE A 531 12.33 26.62 -25.47
C ILE A 531 13.82 26.42 -25.77
N GLN A 532 14.62 26.43 -24.71
CA GLN A 532 16.02 26.04 -24.75
C GLN A 532 16.22 24.96 -23.68
N GLY A 533 16.95 23.90 -24.00
CA GLY A 533 17.19 22.83 -23.03
C GLY A 533 18.46 22.07 -23.33
N GLN A 534 18.93 21.40 -22.27
CA GLN A 534 20.08 20.52 -22.28
C GLN A 534 19.81 19.33 -21.37
N LEU A 535 20.16 18.13 -21.82
CA LEU A 535 20.20 16.95 -20.96
C LEU A 535 21.39 17.09 -20.00
N VAL A 536 21.11 17.12 -18.71
CA VAL A 536 22.11 17.19 -17.63
C VAL A 536 22.70 15.80 -17.41
N ASP A 537 21.79 14.81 -17.39
CA ASP A 537 22.09 13.39 -17.26
C ASP A 537 21.02 12.57 -18.00
N ALA A 538 20.99 11.26 -17.80
CA ALA A 538 20.04 10.35 -18.46
C ALA A 538 18.57 10.58 -18.04
N HIS A 539 18.33 11.32 -16.96
CA HIS A 539 17.00 11.48 -16.33
C HIS A 539 16.64 12.92 -16.00
N THR A 540 17.47 13.89 -16.36
CA THR A 540 17.27 15.30 -16.02
C THR A 540 17.42 16.21 -17.24
N LEU A 541 16.35 16.93 -17.58
CA LEU A 541 16.33 18.02 -18.54
C LEU A 541 16.43 19.36 -17.82
N ALA A 542 17.51 20.10 -18.02
CA ALA A 542 17.55 21.54 -17.69
C ALA A 542 16.95 22.31 -18.85
N LEU A 543 15.93 23.11 -18.59
CA LEU A 543 15.25 23.86 -19.64
C LEU A 543 14.95 25.31 -19.21
N GLN A 544 14.98 26.19 -20.20
CA GLN A 544 14.46 27.54 -20.11
C GLN A 544 13.23 27.65 -21.01
N LEU A 545 12.10 27.98 -20.39
CA LEU A 545 10.80 28.05 -21.04
C LEU A 545 10.09 29.32 -20.62
N ALA A 546 9.66 30.15 -21.59
CA ALA A 546 9.03 31.44 -21.33
C ALA A 546 9.81 32.31 -20.31
N GLY A 547 11.16 32.30 -20.39
CA GLY A 547 12.04 33.07 -19.52
C GLY A 547 12.31 32.47 -18.14
N LYS A 548 11.68 31.33 -17.78
CA LYS A 548 11.90 30.62 -16.52
C LYS A 548 12.87 29.47 -16.73
N GLN A 549 13.86 29.35 -15.85
CA GLN A 549 14.73 28.17 -15.79
C GLN A 549 14.15 27.15 -14.84
N GLN A 550 14.13 25.87 -15.25
CA GLN A 550 13.66 24.76 -14.42
C GLN A 550 14.40 23.47 -14.80
N LYS A 551 14.42 22.53 -13.87
CA LYS A 551 14.83 21.14 -14.11
C LYS A 551 13.59 20.27 -14.11
N LEU A 552 13.54 19.34 -15.06
CA LEU A 552 12.46 18.39 -15.21
C LEU A 552 13.03 16.98 -15.17
N ALA A 553 12.53 16.15 -14.28
CA ALA A 553 12.90 14.75 -14.25
C ALA A 553 12.12 13.98 -15.32
N PHE A 554 12.77 12.99 -15.93
CA PHE A 554 12.14 12.12 -16.91
C PHE A 554 12.73 10.71 -16.90
N SER A 555 11.97 9.76 -17.41
CA SER A 555 12.42 8.44 -17.80
C SER A 555 12.19 8.26 -19.30
N GLN A 556 13.08 7.56 -19.97
CA GLN A 556 12.99 7.27 -21.40
C GLN A 556 13.21 5.78 -21.64
N SER A 557 12.33 5.16 -22.42
CA SER A 557 12.39 3.76 -22.81
C SER A 557 12.18 3.61 -24.33
N GLU A 558 12.23 2.38 -24.85
CA GLU A 558 11.88 2.10 -26.25
C GLU A 558 10.41 2.38 -26.58
N GLN A 559 9.54 2.48 -25.57
CA GLN A 559 8.12 2.72 -25.76
C GLN A 559 7.76 4.20 -25.73
N GLY A 560 8.54 5.05 -25.05
CA GLY A 560 8.24 6.47 -24.91
C GLY A 560 9.01 7.16 -23.80
N ILE A 561 8.45 8.30 -23.39
CA ILE A 561 9.01 9.19 -22.37
C ILE A 561 7.96 9.42 -21.29
N THR A 562 8.38 9.31 -20.03
CA THR A 562 7.58 9.71 -18.89
C THR A 562 8.21 10.93 -18.22
N LEU A 563 7.47 12.03 -18.12
CA LEU A 563 7.88 13.22 -17.39
C LEU A 563 7.34 13.17 -15.97
N PHE A 564 8.12 13.65 -15.01
CA PHE A 564 7.72 13.77 -13.60
C PHE A 564 7.69 15.24 -13.19
N GLN A 565 6.57 15.68 -12.65
CA GLN A 565 6.42 17.05 -12.14
C GLN A 565 5.39 17.08 -10.99
N ASN A 566 5.82 17.56 -9.82
CA ASN A 566 4.93 17.76 -8.65
C ASN A 566 4.11 16.51 -8.30
N GLY A 567 4.76 15.35 -8.14
CA GLY A 567 4.09 14.09 -7.80
C GLY A 567 3.24 13.47 -8.91
N GLN A 568 3.18 14.10 -10.09
CA GLN A 568 2.44 13.60 -11.26
C GLN A 568 3.42 13.00 -12.27
N SER A 569 3.01 11.91 -12.93
CA SER A 569 3.69 11.32 -14.08
C SER A 569 2.90 11.54 -15.37
N TYR A 570 3.59 11.92 -16.42
CA TYR A 570 3.00 12.20 -17.74
C TYR A 570 3.66 11.32 -18.77
N LYS A 571 3.00 10.24 -19.16
CA LYS A 571 3.50 9.26 -20.12
C LYS A 571 3.18 9.68 -21.55
N PHE A 572 4.18 9.64 -22.43
CA PHE A 572 4.10 9.90 -23.86
C PHE A 572 4.71 8.70 -24.61
N ASN A 573 3.92 8.05 -25.43
CA ASN A 573 4.40 6.92 -26.23
C ASN A 573 4.95 7.41 -27.58
N TYR A 574 5.95 6.71 -28.09
CA TYR A 574 6.39 6.91 -29.48
C TYR A 574 5.34 6.34 -30.43
N LEU A 575 5.07 7.08 -31.52
CA LEU A 575 4.26 6.54 -32.60
C LEU A 575 5.06 5.46 -33.32
N LYS A 576 4.72 4.20 -33.14
CA LYS A 576 5.24 3.12 -33.95
C LYS A 576 4.67 3.27 -35.36
N SER A 577 5.56 3.28 -36.39
CA SER A 577 5.12 3.17 -37.78
C SER A 577 4.75 1.70 -38.02
N ASP A 578 3.58 1.30 -37.58
CA ASP A 578 3.05 -0.05 -37.84
C ASP A 578 2.59 -0.12 -39.30
N PHE A 579 3.43 -0.70 -40.13
CA PHE A 579 3.05 -1.09 -41.51
C PHE A 579 2.14 -2.34 -41.55
N ASN A 580 1.75 -2.90 -40.36
CA ASN A 580 1.01 -4.16 -40.23
C ASN A 580 -0.18 -4.09 -39.25
N ASN A 581 -0.94 -3.00 -39.19
CA ASN A 581 -2.20 -3.02 -38.45
C ASN A 581 -3.37 -3.39 -39.39
N GLN A 582 -3.59 -4.69 -39.53
CA GLN A 582 -4.91 -5.24 -39.80
C GLN A 582 -5.39 -5.92 -38.51
N ASP A 583 -6.52 -5.40 -38.00
CA ASP A 583 -7.46 -6.07 -37.12
C ASP A 583 -7.01 -6.44 -35.68
N GLU A 584 -6.93 -5.45 -34.78
CA GLU A 584 -7.39 -5.64 -33.41
C GLU A 584 -8.68 -4.80 -33.19
N GLN A 585 -9.73 -5.15 -33.85
CA GLN A 585 -11.09 -4.95 -33.35
C GLN A 585 -11.36 -6.11 -32.40
N GLY A 586 -10.86 -6.00 -31.15
CA GLY A 586 -11.32 -6.81 -30.05
C GLY A 586 -12.83 -6.58 -29.92
N THR A 587 -13.59 -7.65 -30.01
CA THR A 587 -15.04 -7.63 -29.87
C THR A 587 -15.38 -6.98 -28.53
N GLU A 588 -16.11 -5.85 -28.55
CA GLU A 588 -16.60 -5.10 -27.37
C GLU A 588 -17.44 -5.93 -26.39
N ASN A 589 -17.63 -7.21 -26.67
CA ASN A 589 -18.54 -8.13 -25.98
C ASN A 589 -17.85 -9.14 -25.04
N ASN A 590 -16.52 -9.19 -24.95
CA ASN A 590 -15.84 -10.17 -24.09
C ASN A 590 -15.35 -9.52 -22.81
N LEU A 591 -15.74 -10.09 -21.68
CA LEU A 591 -15.26 -9.67 -20.37
C LEU A 591 -13.90 -10.32 -20.09
N ILE A 592 -12.88 -9.49 -19.97
CA ILE A 592 -11.48 -9.93 -19.78
C ILE A 592 -11.04 -9.75 -18.32
N ALA A 593 -10.06 -10.55 -17.91
CA ALA A 593 -9.39 -10.40 -16.63
C ALA A 593 -8.63 -9.06 -16.58
N PRO A 594 -8.94 -8.16 -15.63
CA PRO A 594 -8.25 -6.87 -15.52
C PRO A 594 -6.82 -7.03 -14.99
N MET A 595 -6.53 -8.15 -14.34
CA MET A 595 -5.24 -8.45 -13.72
C MET A 595 -5.04 -9.96 -13.62
N PRO A 596 -3.80 -10.46 -13.50
CA PRO A 596 -3.57 -11.87 -13.19
C PRO A 596 -4.03 -12.20 -11.77
N GLY A 597 -4.60 -13.39 -11.60
CA GLY A 597 -5.09 -13.83 -10.29
C GLY A 597 -5.66 -15.25 -10.33
N VAL A 598 -6.39 -15.62 -9.28
CA VAL A 598 -7.08 -16.90 -9.16
C VAL A 598 -8.59 -16.67 -9.09
N ILE A 599 -9.36 -17.41 -9.86
CA ILE A 599 -10.83 -17.37 -9.80
C ILE A 599 -11.28 -17.98 -8.47
N THR A 600 -11.89 -17.16 -7.61
CA THR A 600 -12.39 -17.63 -6.29
C THR A 600 -13.82 -18.13 -6.38
N GLN A 601 -14.64 -17.52 -7.23
CA GLN A 601 -16.04 -17.94 -7.46
C GLN A 601 -16.45 -17.70 -8.90
N VAL A 602 -17.29 -18.60 -9.42
CA VAL A 602 -18.01 -18.45 -10.67
C VAL A 602 -19.51 -18.49 -10.32
N LEU A 603 -20.23 -17.40 -10.57
CA LEU A 603 -21.63 -17.23 -10.13
C LEU A 603 -22.63 -17.38 -11.28
N VAL A 604 -22.14 -17.57 -12.51
CA VAL A 604 -22.96 -17.67 -13.71
C VAL A 604 -22.58 -18.89 -14.55
N ALA A 605 -23.54 -19.42 -15.27
CA ALA A 605 -23.38 -20.50 -16.23
C ALA A 605 -23.77 -20.02 -17.66
N ALA A 606 -23.36 -20.81 -18.66
CA ALA A 606 -23.75 -20.56 -20.04
C ALA A 606 -25.28 -20.53 -20.19
N ASN A 607 -25.82 -19.56 -20.91
CA ASN A 607 -27.22 -19.22 -21.11
C ASN A 607 -27.94 -18.52 -19.93
N ASP A 608 -27.22 -18.16 -18.84
CA ASP A 608 -27.81 -17.37 -17.78
C ASP A 608 -28.10 -15.94 -18.25
N LYS A 609 -29.28 -15.43 -17.86
CA LYS A 609 -29.66 -14.03 -18.05
C LYS A 609 -29.17 -13.21 -16.86
N VAL A 610 -28.41 -12.17 -17.13
CA VAL A 610 -27.85 -11.28 -16.12
C VAL A 610 -28.29 -9.85 -16.37
N LYS A 611 -28.39 -9.08 -15.28
CA LYS A 611 -28.66 -7.64 -15.32
C LYS A 611 -27.37 -6.88 -15.19
N LYS A 612 -27.40 -5.62 -15.61
CA LYS A 612 -26.32 -4.68 -15.39
C LYS A 612 -25.89 -4.72 -13.90
N ASP A 613 -24.57 -4.72 -13.68
CA ASP A 613 -23.91 -4.76 -12.37
C ASP A 613 -24.04 -6.10 -11.59
N ASP A 614 -24.70 -7.13 -12.13
CA ASP A 614 -24.66 -8.48 -11.55
C ASP A 614 -23.21 -9.00 -11.52
N VAL A 615 -22.82 -9.63 -10.39
CA VAL A 615 -21.50 -10.24 -10.24
C VAL A 615 -21.48 -11.58 -10.98
N LEU A 616 -20.59 -11.71 -11.96
CA LEU A 616 -20.43 -12.89 -12.80
C LEU A 616 -19.39 -13.87 -12.23
N MET A 617 -18.26 -13.32 -11.86
CA MET A 617 -17.13 -14.03 -11.27
C MET A 617 -16.42 -13.18 -10.23
N THR A 618 -15.69 -13.83 -9.33
CA THR A 618 -14.74 -13.16 -8.43
C THR A 618 -13.34 -13.67 -8.67
N LEU A 619 -12.41 -12.74 -8.77
CA LEU A 619 -10.99 -12.93 -8.97
C LEU A 619 -10.25 -12.46 -7.73
N GLU A 620 -9.36 -13.27 -7.16
CA GLU A 620 -8.47 -12.86 -6.07
C GLU A 620 -7.05 -12.67 -6.61
N ALA A 621 -6.48 -11.50 -6.35
CA ALA A 621 -5.08 -11.21 -6.58
C ALA A 621 -4.53 -10.35 -5.42
N MET A 622 -3.33 -10.66 -4.93
CA MET A 622 -2.64 -9.87 -3.89
C MET A 622 -3.52 -9.57 -2.66
N LYS A 623 -4.33 -10.56 -2.21
CA LYS A 623 -5.28 -10.43 -1.08
C LYS A 623 -6.47 -9.49 -1.35
N ILE A 624 -6.64 -9.00 -2.57
CA ILE A 624 -7.78 -8.19 -2.99
C ILE A 624 -8.71 -9.07 -3.83
N GLU A 625 -9.98 -9.09 -3.46
CA GLU A 625 -11.03 -9.75 -4.23
C GLU A 625 -11.67 -8.74 -5.19
N TYR A 626 -11.66 -9.06 -6.47
CA TYR A 626 -12.23 -8.25 -7.53
C TYR A 626 -13.42 -8.94 -8.16
N SER A 627 -14.57 -8.24 -8.21
CA SER A 627 -15.81 -8.77 -8.82
C SER A 627 -15.91 -8.34 -10.28
N ILE A 628 -15.94 -9.30 -11.18
CA ILE A 628 -16.27 -9.10 -12.59
C ILE A 628 -17.78 -8.96 -12.69
N ARG A 629 -18.27 -7.84 -13.24
CA ARG A 629 -19.70 -7.51 -13.30
C ARG A 629 -20.17 -7.38 -14.75
N ALA A 630 -21.46 -7.63 -14.94
CA ALA A 630 -22.11 -7.42 -16.23
C ALA A 630 -22.15 -5.91 -16.57
N PRO A 631 -21.68 -5.48 -17.75
CA PRO A 631 -21.67 -4.07 -18.14
C PRO A 631 -23.06 -3.53 -18.49
N HIS A 632 -23.97 -4.39 -18.90
CA HIS A 632 -25.38 -4.13 -19.22
C HIS A 632 -26.21 -5.42 -19.12
N ASP A 633 -27.51 -5.35 -19.32
CA ASP A 633 -28.39 -6.53 -19.36
C ASP A 633 -28.02 -7.43 -20.56
N GLY A 634 -27.92 -8.76 -20.34
CA GLY A 634 -27.47 -9.67 -21.39
C GLY A 634 -27.56 -11.14 -21.03
N ILE A 635 -26.96 -11.98 -21.87
CA ILE A 635 -26.91 -13.42 -21.73
C ILE A 635 -25.43 -13.85 -21.76
N ILE A 636 -25.07 -14.75 -20.87
CA ILE A 636 -23.74 -15.37 -20.84
C ILE A 636 -23.69 -16.43 -21.95
N ALA A 637 -22.84 -16.22 -22.96
CA ALA A 637 -22.65 -17.22 -24.02
C ALA A 637 -21.74 -18.38 -23.56
N SER A 638 -20.61 -18.04 -22.94
CA SER A 638 -19.64 -19.00 -22.44
C SER A 638 -18.91 -18.49 -21.22
N SER A 639 -18.52 -19.38 -20.32
CA SER A 639 -17.59 -19.14 -19.21
C SER A 639 -16.36 -20.02 -19.41
N TYR A 640 -15.18 -19.41 -19.48
CA TYR A 640 -13.95 -20.11 -19.89
C TYR A 640 -13.13 -20.64 -18.72
N PHE A 641 -13.37 -20.15 -17.50
CA PHE A 641 -12.60 -20.51 -16.31
C PHE A 641 -13.49 -21.05 -15.19
N GLN A 642 -12.90 -21.87 -14.31
CA GLN A 642 -13.55 -22.44 -13.15
C GLN A 642 -12.91 -21.94 -11.86
N LYS A 643 -13.58 -22.17 -10.72
CA LYS A 643 -13.02 -21.87 -9.40
C LYS A 643 -11.68 -22.59 -9.20
N GLY A 644 -10.66 -21.83 -8.84
CA GLY A 644 -9.29 -22.30 -8.63
C GLY A 644 -8.36 -22.11 -9.82
N ASP A 645 -8.88 -21.75 -11.00
CA ASP A 645 -8.06 -21.51 -12.18
C ASP A 645 -7.26 -20.21 -12.04
N GLN A 646 -6.02 -20.24 -12.55
CA GLN A 646 -5.18 -19.06 -12.68
C GLN A 646 -5.46 -18.38 -14.02
N VAL A 647 -5.60 -17.05 -13.97
CA VAL A 647 -5.81 -16.20 -15.15
C VAL A 647 -4.72 -15.15 -15.27
N LYS A 648 -4.44 -14.73 -16.49
CA LYS A 648 -3.54 -13.60 -16.81
C LYS A 648 -4.36 -12.36 -17.14
N ALA A 649 -3.77 -11.18 -16.99
CA ALA A 649 -4.39 -9.96 -17.48
C ALA A 649 -4.68 -10.07 -18.99
N GLY A 650 -5.92 -9.74 -19.37
CA GLY A 650 -6.36 -9.84 -20.76
C GLY A 650 -6.97 -11.19 -21.16
N ASP A 651 -6.91 -12.23 -20.28
CA ASP A 651 -7.60 -13.50 -20.55
C ASP A 651 -9.11 -13.25 -20.61
N GLU A 652 -9.77 -13.84 -21.64
CA GLU A 652 -11.22 -13.77 -21.80
C GLU A 652 -11.90 -14.66 -20.76
N LEU A 653 -12.62 -14.07 -19.83
CA LEU A 653 -13.26 -14.78 -18.72
C LEU A 653 -14.65 -15.30 -19.10
N VAL A 654 -15.42 -14.43 -19.74
CA VAL A 654 -16.84 -14.67 -20.08
C VAL A 654 -17.11 -14.06 -21.44
N GLU A 655 -17.71 -14.85 -22.32
CA GLU A 655 -18.31 -14.35 -23.56
C GLU A 655 -19.73 -13.86 -23.26
N PHE A 656 -19.98 -12.60 -23.55
CA PHE A 656 -21.18 -11.90 -23.16
C PHE A 656 -21.95 -11.38 -24.38
N GLN A 657 -23.24 -11.68 -24.47
CA GLN A 657 -24.10 -11.20 -25.55
C GLN A 657 -25.14 -10.22 -24.99
N PRO A 658 -25.19 -8.97 -25.50
CA PRO A 658 -26.19 -8.01 -25.11
C PRO A 658 -27.60 -8.52 -25.54
N LEU A 659 -28.59 -8.29 -24.69
CA LEU A 659 -29.98 -8.43 -25.14
C LEU A 659 -30.21 -7.36 -26.20
N ALA A 660 -30.61 -7.76 -27.42
CA ALA A 660 -31.00 -6.82 -28.44
C ALA A 660 -32.13 -5.96 -27.87
N GLU A 661 -31.98 -4.62 -27.87
CA GLU A 661 -33.07 -3.72 -27.61
C GLU A 661 -34.15 -4.03 -28.64
N GLU A 662 -35.35 -4.45 -28.19
CA GLU A 662 -36.51 -4.47 -29.03
C GLU A 662 -36.77 -3.02 -29.48
N VAL A 663 -36.41 -2.75 -30.73
CA VAL A 663 -36.77 -1.47 -31.38
C VAL A 663 -38.31 -1.44 -31.46
N ALA A 664 -38.92 -0.68 -30.52
CA ALA A 664 -40.36 -0.39 -30.53
C ALA A 664 -40.65 0.77 -31.50
#